data_031643748e764fe5c8a9a37d2ddee3b8
#
_entry.id   031643748e764fe5c8a9a37d2ddee3b8
#
_cell.length_a   1.000
_cell.length_b   1.000
_cell.length_c   1.000
_cell.angle_alpha   90.00
_cell.angle_beta   90.00
_cell.angle_gamma   90.00
#
_symmetry.space_group_name_H-M   'P 1'
#
loop_
_entity.id
_entity.type
_entity.pdbx_description
1 polymer ?
#
loop_
_entity_poly.entity_id
_entity_poly.type
_entity_poly.pdbx_seq_one_letter_code
_entity_poly.pdbx_strand_id
1 'polypeptide(L)'
;AALALRIHGAPVFFRRKGRGNYQRAPEEQLKAALAALERKAELARVQAGYVDALVAGTLPEAFHGKIMDLLVRPDKNTIEFKALETAAAARGMTAAQLVIACGGIESPRAWHQMRFVAEFFPAGTGFPPVSLSSPVDELPDAGVEAFSIDDITTTEIDDAISVEHLPDNRMRVGIHIAAPSLGIATGDPIDEIARGRLSTVYMPGEKITMLPAPVVEAYTLQEGGHRPAVSLYLIVDTTTHEVVTSETRVEKVFIKHNLRTNLLDPIVTVESLAANEGDYPHRADIVALWPLAQALHEKRQQTRIANGLRREMQRSADFNFYIDGEHVDIQQRRRGAPLDLIVAELAILANSTWGAFLAEYGVPGIYRAQRAFGPNRTRMQTSPAPHEGLGVAQYAWSTSPLRRYVDLVNQWQLVAIARHGVAAKMVAPFKPKDADLYAIVQGFDETYAAYAEHQHKMERFWCLRWLKQEARKQAVAQVVKGDMVRFEEIPLQLIVPGLGVHARGTRLLLDIVGIDELNVDLSCRLAQVLDAPVVSAEDAAAEAAETAAETAAETAAAADEAVAAMPDGAADDAGVVTAAAAPGDADDASGTSVDPRAPAQAPAAEDIEIANAEALPDVAAAGGADAVEPVHSHPVTGT
;
A
#
# COMPACT_ATOMS: atom_id res chain seq x y z
N ALA A 1 -55.00 -24.20 43.13
CA ALA A 1 -54.44 -23.64 41.87
C ALA A 1 -53.40 -22.55 42.14
N ALA A 2 -53.64 -21.53 42.92
CA ALA A 2 -52.72 -20.41 43.17
C ALA A 2 -51.39 -20.84 43.83
N LEU A 3 -51.41 -21.74 44.80
CA LEU A 3 -50.20 -22.28 45.46
C LEU A 3 -49.36 -23.09 44.48
N ALA A 4 -49.98 -23.91 43.65
CA ALA A 4 -49.26 -24.71 42.63
C ALA A 4 -48.59 -23.82 41.57
N LEU A 5 -49.24 -22.73 41.14
CA LEU A 5 -48.64 -21.76 40.26
C LEU A 5 -47.44 -21.02 40.87
N ARG A 6 -47.53 -20.62 42.14
CA ARG A 6 -46.40 -20.00 42.85
C ARG A 6 -45.21 -20.94 43.04
N ILE A 7 -45.46 -22.24 43.38
CA ILE A 7 -44.42 -23.23 43.52
C ILE A 7 -43.79 -23.54 42.14
N HIS A 8 -44.58 -23.60 41.08
CA HIS A 8 -44.10 -23.77 39.72
C HIS A 8 -43.26 -22.59 39.21
N GLY A 9 -43.65 -21.37 39.57
CA GLY A 9 -42.93 -20.14 39.25
C GLY A 9 -41.71 -19.87 40.14
N ALA A 10 -41.38 -20.75 41.08
CA ALA A 10 -40.24 -20.62 42.00
C ALA A 10 -39.26 -21.79 41.87
N PRO A 11 -38.64 -22.04 40.69
CA PRO A 11 -37.81 -23.21 40.42
C PRO A 11 -36.51 -23.26 41.26
N VAL A 12 -36.08 -22.13 41.80
CA VAL A 12 -34.94 -22.04 42.72
C VAL A 12 -35.21 -22.74 44.06
N PHE A 13 -36.45 -22.64 44.56
CA PHE A 13 -36.85 -23.15 45.85
C PHE A 13 -37.43 -24.57 45.79
N PHE A 14 -38.02 -24.93 44.64
CA PHE A 14 -38.76 -26.19 44.47
C PHE A 14 -38.38 -26.91 43.19
N ARG A 15 -38.09 -28.20 43.29
CA ARG A 15 -37.81 -29.09 42.14
C ARG A 15 -39.04 -29.90 41.82
N ARG A 16 -39.38 -29.98 40.53
CA ARG A 16 -40.49 -30.85 40.07
C ARG A 16 -40.04 -32.31 40.08
N LYS A 17 -40.77 -33.16 40.79
CA LYS A 17 -40.57 -34.62 40.85
C LYS A 17 -41.77 -35.36 40.29
N GLY A 18 -42.08 -35.23 39.01
CA GLY A 18 -43.22 -35.86 38.34
C GLY A 18 -44.48 -35.00 38.30
N ARG A 19 -45.62 -35.56 37.84
CA ARG A 19 -46.87 -34.81 37.69
C ARG A 19 -47.41 -34.33 39.05
N GLY A 20 -47.39 -33.02 39.26
CA GLY A 20 -47.99 -32.39 40.45
C GLY A 20 -47.17 -32.45 41.74
N ASN A 21 -46.05 -33.14 41.77
CA ASN A 21 -45.19 -33.29 42.97
C ASN A 21 -44.02 -32.34 42.92
N TYR A 22 -43.80 -31.59 43.99
CA TYR A 22 -42.65 -30.68 44.18
C TYR A 22 -41.90 -31.05 45.48
N GLN A 23 -40.62 -30.98 45.42
CA GLN A 23 -39.71 -31.20 46.54
C GLN A 23 -38.94 -29.90 46.79
N ARG A 24 -38.73 -29.52 48.05
CA ARG A 24 -37.83 -28.41 48.42
C ARG A 24 -36.42 -28.72 47.90
N ALA A 25 -35.78 -27.72 47.33
CA ALA A 25 -34.40 -27.84 46.92
C ALA A 25 -33.49 -28.14 48.14
N PRO A 26 -32.48 -29.00 48.01
CA PRO A 26 -31.50 -29.20 49.06
C PRO A 26 -30.86 -27.87 49.49
N GLU A 27 -30.56 -27.72 50.77
CA GLU A 27 -30.16 -26.44 51.37
C GLU A 27 -28.88 -25.88 50.72
N GLU A 28 -27.88 -26.71 50.44
CA GLU A 28 -26.66 -26.27 49.74
C GLU A 28 -26.95 -25.78 48.31
N GLN A 29 -27.83 -26.45 47.58
CA GLN A 29 -28.21 -26.04 46.22
C GLN A 29 -29.05 -24.78 46.21
N LEU A 30 -29.90 -24.59 47.21
CA LEU A 30 -30.66 -23.36 47.39
C LEU A 30 -29.72 -22.20 47.70
N LYS A 31 -28.77 -22.39 48.62
CA LYS A 31 -27.76 -21.37 48.95
C LYS A 31 -26.90 -20.99 47.74
N ALA A 32 -26.45 -22.00 46.98
CA ALA A 32 -25.70 -21.75 45.72
C ALA A 32 -26.54 -21.00 44.66
N ALA A 33 -27.81 -21.37 44.51
CA ALA A 33 -28.72 -20.74 43.56
C ALA A 33 -29.05 -19.29 43.94
N LEU A 34 -29.27 -18.99 45.23
CA LEU A 34 -29.47 -17.62 45.74
C LEU A 34 -28.22 -16.78 45.53
N ALA A 35 -27.03 -17.28 45.88
CA ALA A 35 -25.77 -16.61 45.62
C ALA A 35 -25.50 -16.35 44.11
N ALA A 36 -25.96 -17.27 43.24
CA ALA A 36 -25.89 -17.04 41.80
C ALA A 36 -26.86 -15.95 41.31
N LEU A 37 -28.06 -15.88 41.90
CA LEU A 37 -29.03 -14.81 41.59
C LEU A 37 -28.52 -13.44 42.09
N GLU A 38 -27.96 -13.38 43.28
CA GLU A 38 -27.35 -12.16 43.81
C GLU A 38 -26.20 -11.67 42.95
N ARG A 39 -25.29 -12.59 42.53
CA ARG A 39 -24.22 -12.25 41.59
C ARG A 39 -24.77 -11.73 40.26
N LYS A 40 -25.82 -12.38 39.72
CA LYS A 40 -26.45 -11.94 38.48
C LYS A 40 -27.09 -10.55 38.62
N ALA A 41 -27.74 -10.29 39.74
CA ALA A 41 -28.34 -8.98 40.04
C ALA A 41 -27.26 -7.89 40.19
N GLU A 42 -26.15 -8.20 40.85
CA GLU A 42 -25.02 -7.29 40.97
C GLU A 42 -24.37 -7.00 39.62
N LEU A 43 -24.10 -8.01 38.80
CA LEU A 43 -23.59 -7.81 37.45
C LEU A 43 -24.53 -6.96 36.57
N ALA A 44 -25.85 -7.17 36.70
CA ALA A 44 -26.84 -6.36 35.99
C ALA A 44 -26.84 -4.89 36.47
N ARG A 45 -26.63 -4.64 37.78
CA ARG A 45 -26.52 -3.31 38.34
C ARG A 45 -25.25 -2.59 37.86
N VAL A 46 -24.09 -3.30 37.84
CA VAL A 46 -22.84 -2.80 37.29
C VAL A 46 -22.98 -2.47 35.82
N GLN A 47 -23.56 -3.39 35.01
CA GLN A 47 -23.81 -3.16 33.59
C GLN A 47 -24.69 -1.91 33.36
N ALA A 48 -25.78 -1.74 34.13
CA ALA A 48 -26.62 -0.55 34.04
C ALA A 48 -25.84 0.73 34.35
N GLY A 49 -25.00 0.72 35.39
CA GLY A 49 -24.12 1.85 35.70
C GLY A 49 -23.14 2.20 34.59
N TYR A 50 -22.61 1.19 33.86
CA TYR A 50 -21.80 1.44 32.67
C TYR A 50 -22.59 2.06 31.53
N VAL A 51 -23.82 1.57 31.29
CA VAL A 51 -24.73 2.16 30.28
C VAL A 51 -25.00 3.62 30.59
N ASP A 52 -25.39 3.93 31.85
CA ASP A 52 -25.71 5.30 32.27
C ASP A 52 -24.49 6.24 32.08
N ALA A 53 -23.30 5.80 32.45
CA ALA A 53 -22.06 6.57 32.29
C ALA A 53 -21.77 6.85 30.81
N LEU A 54 -21.83 5.82 29.96
CA LEU A 54 -21.57 5.94 28.52
C LEU A 54 -22.61 6.83 27.82
N VAL A 55 -23.88 6.70 28.18
CA VAL A 55 -24.96 7.59 27.68
C VAL A 55 -24.73 9.05 28.12
N ALA A 56 -24.21 9.25 29.33
CA ALA A 56 -23.83 10.58 29.82
C ALA A 56 -22.54 11.15 29.17
N GLY A 57 -21.84 10.37 28.33
CA GLY A 57 -20.61 10.80 27.66
C GLY A 57 -19.34 10.58 28.48
N THR A 58 -19.38 9.72 29.49
CA THR A 58 -18.22 9.39 30.34
C THR A 58 -17.80 7.96 30.14
N LEU A 59 -16.51 7.73 29.89
CA LEU A 59 -15.95 6.38 29.77
C LEU A 59 -15.77 5.77 31.18
N PRO A 60 -16.40 4.60 31.49
CA PRO A 60 -16.18 3.95 32.78
C PRO A 60 -14.72 3.47 32.92
N GLU A 61 -14.17 3.51 34.11
CA GLU A 61 -12.78 3.09 34.41
C GLU A 61 -12.49 1.65 33.95
N ALA A 62 -13.46 0.76 34.07
CA ALA A 62 -13.35 -0.64 33.62
C ALA A 62 -13.12 -0.81 32.10
N PHE A 63 -13.31 0.23 31.30
CA PHE A 63 -13.09 0.23 29.85
C PHE A 63 -11.67 0.65 29.49
N HIS A 64 -10.96 1.35 30.39
CA HIS A 64 -9.58 1.74 30.15
C HIS A 64 -8.71 0.50 29.93
N GLY A 65 -7.89 0.50 28.90
CA GLY A 65 -7.05 -0.62 28.49
C GLY A 65 -7.77 -1.78 27.76
N LYS A 66 -9.12 -1.77 27.69
CA LYS A 66 -9.91 -2.81 27.00
C LYS A 66 -10.56 -2.34 25.71
N ILE A 67 -10.32 -1.10 25.28
CA ILE A 67 -11.01 -0.51 24.13
C ILE A 67 -10.78 -1.34 22.86
N MET A 68 -9.56 -1.82 22.63
CA MET A 68 -9.24 -2.67 21.49
C MET A 68 -9.98 -4.00 21.53
N ASP A 69 -10.01 -4.65 22.69
CA ASP A 69 -10.74 -5.91 22.86
C ASP A 69 -12.24 -5.71 22.66
N LEU A 70 -12.80 -4.57 23.10
CA LEU A 70 -14.22 -4.27 22.97
C LEU A 70 -14.65 -3.92 21.53
N LEU A 71 -13.76 -3.30 20.73
CA LEU A 71 -14.12 -2.81 19.39
C LEU A 71 -13.61 -3.68 18.25
N VAL A 72 -12.45 -4.35 18.40
CA VAL A 72 -11.81 -5.11 17.32
C VAL A 72 -12.01 -6.61 17.48
N ARG A 73 -11.87 -7.14 18.69
CA ARG A 73 -12.01 -8.60 18.99
C ARG A 73 -12.96 -8.85 20.17
N PRO A 74 -14.24 -8.42 20.07
CA PRO A 74 -15.14 -8.38 21.22
C PRO A 74 -15.51 -9.77 21.72
N ASP A 75 -15.36 -10.00 23.03
CA ASP A 75 -16.09 -11.04 23.72
C ASP A 75 -17.52 -10.53 24.05
N LYS A 76 -18.47 -10.97 23.23
CA LYS A 76 -19.89 -10.57 23.32
C LYS A 76 -20.57 -10.97 24.64
N ASN A 77 -19.91 -11.79 25.47
CA ASN A 77 -20.46 -12.25 26.74
C ASN A 77 -20.13 -11.32 27.90
N THR A 78 -19.14 -10.45 27.77
CA THR A 78 -18.73 -9.51 28.82
C THR A 78 -19.81 -8.45 29.09
N ILE A 79 -19.87 -7.98 30.32
CA ILE A 79 -20.82 -6.92 30.73
C ILE A 79 -20.44 -5.58 30.09
N GLU A 80 -19.14 -5.34 29.90
CA GLU A 80 -18.60 -4.14 29.26
C GLU A 80 -19.06 -4.06 27.81
N PHE A 81 -18.94 -5.17 27.03
CA PHE A 81 -19.41 -5.19 25.63
C PHE A 81 -20.93 -4.98 25.54
N LYS A 82 -21.70 -5.68 26.37
CA LYS A 82 -23.16 -5.52 26.40
C LYS A 82 -23.59 -4.11 26.79
N ALA A 83 -22.89 -3.48 27.74
CA ALA A 83 -23.14 -2.10 28.13
C ALA A 83 -22.82 -1.13 26.99
N LEU A 84 -21.69 -1.33 26.28
CA LEU A 84 -21.28 -0.52 25.13
C LEU A 84 -22.32 -0.59 24.00
N GLU A 85 -22.75 -1.80 23.60
CA GLU A 85 -23.78 -2.01 22.58
C GLU A 85 -25.11 -1.35 22.98
N THR A 86 -25.54 -1.54 24.24
CA THR A 86 -26.79 -0.94 24.73
C THR A 86 -26.74 0.58 24.72
N ALA A 87 -25.62 1.17 25.18
CA ALA A 87 -25.45 2.63 25.21
C ALA A 87 -25.33 3.21 23.79
N ALA A 88 -24.61 2.52 22.89
CA ALA A 88 -24.47 2.91 21.49
C ALA A 88 -25.84 2.93 20.78
N ALA A 89 -26.64 1.89 20.95
CA ALA A 89 -28.01 1.84 20.44
C ALA A 89 -28.89 2.96 21.02
N ALA A 90 -28.79 3.24 22.33
CA ALA A 90 -29.56 4.30 22.98
C ALA A 90 -29.21 5.71 22.45
N ARG A 91 -27.95 5.92 22.02
CA ARG A 91 -27.49 7.18 21.43
C ARG A 91 -27.58 7.25 19.91
N GLY A 92 -28.01 6.17 19.25
CA GLY A 92 -28.05 6.08 17.78
C GLY A 92 -26.67 6.19 17.13
N MET A 93 -25.64 5.66 17.80
CA MET A 93 -24.24 5.70 17.39
C MET A 93 -23.70 4.28 17.20
N THR A 94 -22.60 4.15 16.47
CA THR A 94 -21.79 2.92 16.50
C THR A 94 -20.98 2.88 17.80
N ALA A 95 -20.52 1.68 18.20
CA ALA A 95 -19.69 1.52 19.40
C ALA A 95 -18.41 2.40 19.32
N ALA A 96 -17.76 2.47 18.17
CA ALA A 96 -16.57 3.30 17.97
C ALA A 96 -16.89 4.80 18.09
N GLN A 97 -17.99 5.29 17.51
CA GLN A 97 -18.45 6.68 17.66
C GLN A 97 -18.69 7.02 19.13
N LEU A 98 -19.33 6.11 19.87
CA LEU A 98 -19.60 6.33 21.28
C LEU A 98 -18.31 6.38 22.11
N VAL A 99 -17.38 5.48 21.87
CA VAL A 99 -16.08 5.47 22.58
C VAL A 99 -15.29 6.73 22.30
N ILE A 100 -15.26 7.23 21.05
CA ILE A 100 -14.65 8.53 20.71
C ILE A 100 -15.37 9.68 21.45
N ALA A 101 -16.71 9.68 21.44
CA ALA A 101 -17.49 10.71 22.13
C ALA A 101 -17.29 10.73 23.64
N CYS A 102 -16.95 9.59 24.25
CA CYS A 102 -16.61 9.44 25.66
C CYS A 102 -15.12 9.69 25.96
N GLY A 103 -14.30 10.06 24.95
CA GLY A 103 -12.86 10.32 25.12
C GLY A 103 -12.01 9.06 25.28
N GLY A 104 -12.54 7.89 24.94
CA GLY A 104 -11.79 6.62 25.00
C GLY A 104 -10.83 6.41 23.82
N ILE A 105 -11.10 7.09 22.71
CA ILE A 105 -10.22 7.21 21.56
C ILE A 105 -10.16 8.69 21.21
N GLU A 106 -8.96 9.19 20.97
CA GLU A 106 -8.70 10.61 20.80
C GLU A 106 -9.41 11.20 19.56
N SER A 107 -9.34 10.47 18.43
CA SER A 107 -9.89 10.94 17.16
C SER A 107 -10.23 9.76 16.21
N PRO A 108 -11.00 10.02 15.13
CA PRO A 108 -11.19 9.04 14.07
C PRO A 108 -9.86 8.57 13.45
N ARG A 109 -8.85 9.44 13.33
CA ARG A 109 -7.49 9.07 12.91
C ARG A 109 -6.89 8.02 13.83
N ALA A 110 -6.90 8.30 15.16
CA ALA A 110 -6.38 7.36 16.15
C ALA A 110 -7.09 6.01 16.09
N TRP A 111 -8.40 5.99 15.80
CA TRP A 111 -9.16 4.76 15.60
C TRP A 111 -8.65 3.93 14.41
N HIS A 112 -8.42 4.56 13.25
CA HIS A 112 -7.90 3.86 12.07
C HIS A 112 -6.52 3.27 12.33
N GLN A 113 -5.64 4.05 12.94
CA GLN A 113 -4.29 3.63 13.30
C GLN A 113 -4.31 2.47 14.31
N MET A 114 -5.09 2.58 15.39
CA MET A 114 -5.22 1.52 16.39
C MET A 114 -5.66 0.18 15.79
N ARG A 115 -6.64 0.22 14.88
CA ARG A 115 -7.10 -1.00 14.19
C ARG A 115 -6.00 -1.63 13.36
N PHE A 116 -5.32 -0.84 12.56
CA PHE A 116 -4.23 -1.30 11.71
C PHE A 116 -3.09 -1.89 12.52
N VAL A 117 -2.65 -1.19 13.57
CA VAL A 117 -1.58 -1.68 14.46
C VAL A 117 -1.99 -2.96 15.17
N ALA A 118 -3.22 -3.08 15.65
CA ALA A 118 -3.70 -4.30 16.31
C ALA A 118 -3.75 -5.52 15.39
N GLU A 119 -3.97 -5.30 14.10
CA GLU A 119 -4.04 -6.35 13.09
C GLU A 119 -2.66 -6.79 12.61
N PHE A 120 -1.82 -5.83 12.20
CA PHE A 120 -0.56 -6.10 11.53
C PHE A 120 0.67 -6.04 12.46
N PHE A 121 0.56 -5.36 13.59
CA PHE A 121 1.64 -5.18 14.57
C PHE A 121 1.19 -5.57 15.98
N PRO A 122 0.75 -6.81 16.22
CA PRO A 122 0.19 -7.21 17.52
C PRO A 122 1.20 -7.13 18.66
N ALA A 123 2.51 -7.18 18.37
CA ALA A 123 3.58 -6.99 19.33
C ALA A 123 3.99 -5.49 19.51
N GLY A 124 3.28 -4.58 18.84
CA GLY A 124 3.60 -3.15 18.79
C GLY A 124 4.53 -2.79 17.64
N THR A 125 4.65 -1.49 17.38
CA THR A 125 5.48 -0.93 16.29
C THR A 125 6.92 -0.65 16.70
N GLY A 126 7.26 -0.77 17.99
CA GLY A 126 8.60 -0.61 18.52
C GLY A 126 9.58 -1.69 18.06
N PHE A 127 10.87 -1.48 18.33
CA PHE A 127 11.92 -2.42 18.03
C PHE A 127 12.63 -2.87 19.31
N PRO A 128 13.06 -4.15 19.41
CA PRO A 128 13.97 -4.57 20.45
C PRO A 128 15.34 -3.90 20.26
N PRO A 129 16.17 -3.82 21.29
CA PRO A 129 17.56 -3.39 21.16
C PRO A 129 18.29 -4.28 20.14
N VAL A 130 18.92 -3.67 19.14
CA VAL A 130 19.70 -4.37 18.12
C VAL A 130 21.14 -3.91 18.16
N SER A 131 22.09 -4.83 17.93
CA SER A 131 23.48 -4.48 17.68
C SER A 131 23.77 -4.61 16.19
N LEU A 132 24.46 -3.63 15.64
CA LEU A 132 24.76 -3.54 14.23
C LEU A 132 26.26 -3.48 14.03
N SER A 133 26.77 -4.20 13.05
CA SER A 133 28.11 -4.03 12.51
C SER A 133 28.03 -3.49 11.09
N SER A 134 28.74 -2.39 10.81
CA SER A 134 28.83 -1.86 9.45
C SER A 134 30.21 -2.17 8.85
N PRO A 135 30.27 -2.86 7.70
CA PRO A 135 31.54 -3.24 7.07
C PRO A 135 32.14 -2.15 6.20
N VAL A 136 31.76 -0.87 6.35
CA VAL A 136 32.16 0.23 5.44
C VAL A 136 33.68 0.30 5.26
N ASP A 137 34.44 0.15 6.33
CA ASP A 137 35.90 0.30 6.28
C ASP A 137 36.62 -0.84 5.53
N GLU A 138 35.98 -2.01 5.45
CA GLU A 138 36.51 -3.21 4.79
C GLU A 138 36.22 -3.25 3.29
N LEU A 139 35.33 -2.37 2.80
CA LEU A 139 34.89 -2.37 1.41
C LEU A 139 35.87 -1.59 0.52
N PRO A 140 36.06 -2.04 -0.74
CA PRO A 140 36.80 -1.26 -1.72
C PRO A 140 36.10 0.07 -1.97
N ASP A 141 36.89 1.12 -2.17
CA ASP A 141 36.38 2.45 -2.51
C ASP A 141 35.98 2.48 -3.98
N ALA A 142 34.76 2.97 -4.26
CA ALA A 142 34.26 3.12 -5.62
C ALA A 142 35.06 4.15 -6.45
N GLY A 143 35.69 5.12 -5.79
CA GLY A 143 36.42 6.20 -6.43
C GLY A 143 35.55 7.18 -7.22
N VAL A 144 34.23 7.22 -6.91
CA VAL A 144 33.25 8.13 -7.54
C VAL A 144 32.58 8.99 -6.48
N GLU A 145 32.07 10.15 -6.91
CA GLU A 145 31.19 11.01 -6.11
C GLU A 145 29.75 10.81 -6.59
N ALA A 146 28.90 10.26 -5.74
CA ALA A 146 27.49 10.03 -6.06
C ALA A 146 26.58 11.09 -5.44
N PHE A 147 25.37 11.21 -5.99
CA PHE A 147 24.30 12.04 -5.48
C PHE A 147 22.99 11.29 -5.51
N SER A 148 22.10 11.54 -4.56
CA SER A 148 20.73 11.06 -4.59
C SER A 148 19.75 12.14 -5.05
N ILE A 149 18.55 11.74 -5.44
CA ILE A 149 17.44 12.63 -5.83
C ILE A 149 16.20 12.17 -5.08
N ASP A 150 15.83 12.89 -4.02
CA ASP A 150 14.78 12.51 -3.10
C ASP A 150 13.90 13.71 -2.70
N ASP A 151 12.75 13.46 -2.07
CA ASP A 151 12.01 14.48 -1.36
C ASP A 151 12.75 14.92 -0.07
N ILE A 152 12.51 16.14 0.40
CA ILE A 152 13.16 16.69 1.60
C ILE A 152 12.87 15.86 2.86
N THR A 153 11.75 15.16 2.87
CA THR A 153 11.29 14.37 4.02
C THR A 153 11.81 12.93 3.99
N THR A 154 12.47 12.50 2.89
CA THR A 154 13.04 11.15 2.77
C THR A 154 14.20 10.95 3.73
N THR A 155 14.08 9.94 4.60
CA THR A 155 15.12 9.52 5.56
C THR A 155 15.74 8.18 5.22
N GLU A 156 15.05 7.34 4.43
CA GLU A 156 15.51 6.05 3.92
C GLU A 156 15.95 6.25 2.47
N ILE A 157 17.16 6.79 2.27
CA ILE A 157 17.73 7.03 0.94
C ILE A 157 18.34 5.72 0.46
N ASP A 158 17.61 5.04 -0.43
CA ASP A 158 17.97 3.73 -0.94
C ASP A 158 18.92 3.79 -2.13
N ASP A 159 18.85 4.82 -2.98
CA ASP A 159 19.58 4.91 -4.24
C ASP A 159 20.32 6.22 -4.42
N ALA A 160 21.45 6.15 -5.12
CA ALA A 160 22.25 7.28 -5.55
C ALA A 160 22.85 7.02 -6.94
N ILE A 161 23.24 8.07 -7.62
CA ILE A 161 23.70 8.05 -9.00
C ILE A 161 25.10 8.66 -9.08
N SER A 162 25.96 8.10 -9.91
CA SER A 162 27.22 8.75 -10.33
C SER A 162 27.33 8.76 -11.84
N VAL A 163 27.98 9.79 -12.38
CA VAL A 163 28.23 9.93 -13.82
C VAL A 163 29.71 10.23 -14.05
N GLU A 164 30.30 9.49 -14.94
CA GLU A 164 31.67 9.71 -15.38
C GLU A 164 31.71 9.79 -16.91
N HIS A 165 32.20 10.91 -17.42
CA HIS A 165 32.35 11.10 -18.87
C HIS A 165 33.60 10.37 -19.36
N LEU A 166 33.43 9.45 -20.29
CA LEU A 166 34.49 8.65 -20.88
C LEU A 166 34.84 9.18 -22.29
N PRO A 167 36.03 8.83 -22.83
CA PRO A 167 36.36 9.05 -24.24
C PRO A 167 35.31 8.34 -25.18
N ASP A 168 35.38 8.68 -26.47
CA ASP A 168 34.62 8.02 -27.55
C ASP A 168 33.11 8.07 -27.40
N ASN A 169 32.59 9.21 -26.99
CA ASN A 169 31.14 9.44 -26.79
C ASN A 169 30.51 8.40 -25.85
N ARG A 170 31.16 8.09 -24.78
CA ARG A 170 30.67 7.17 -23.74
C ARG A 170 30.55 7.86 -22.40
N MET A 171 29.64 7.38 -21.59
CA MET A 171 29.58 7.71 -20.17
C MET A 171 29.44 6.44 -19.34
N ARG A 172 30.01 6.44 -18.14
CA ARG A 172 29.75 5.43 -17.13
C ARG A 172 28.74 5.98 -16.14
N VAL A 173 27.58 5.36 -16.09
CA VAL A 173 26.53 5.65 -15.13
C VAL A 173 26.59 4.61 -14.02
N GLY A 174 26.76 5.04 -12.79
CA GLY A 174 26.66 4.20 -11.59
C GLY A 174 25.28 4.38 -10.95
N ILE A 175 24.63 3.27 -10.65
CA ILE A 175 23.39 3.22 -9.84
C ILE A 175 23.78 2.49 -8.57
N HIS A 176 23.78 3.18 -7.44
CA HIS A 176 24.29 2.70 -6.16
C HIS A 176 23.13 2.49 -5.21
N ILE A 177 22.94 1.27 -4.72
CA ILE A 177 21.85 0.92 -3.81
C ILE A 177 22.42 0.66 -2.43
N ALA A 178 21.86 1.30 -1.40
CA ALA A 178 22.17 1.07 0.00
C ALA A 178 22.26 -0.43 0.31
N ALA A 179 23.30 -0.86 1.00
CA ALA A 179 23.61 -2.28 1.14
C ALA A 179 23.44 -2.82 2.58
N PRO A 180 22.22 -2.78 3.18
CA PRO A 180 21.99 -3.35 4.51
C PRO A 180 22.28 -4.86 4.56
N SER A 181 22.19 -5.58 3.45
CA SER A 181 22.53 -7.00 3.33
C SER A 181 23.96 -7.34 3.71
N LEU A 182 24.86 -6.36 3.78
CA LEU A 182 26.27 -6.57 4.16
C LEU A 182 26.46 -6.65 5.68
N GLY A 183 25.55 -6.11 6.46
CA GLY A 183 25.60 -6.17 7.92
C GLY A 183 24.39 -6.87 8.55
N ILE A 184 23.44 -7.31 7.74
CA ILE A 184 22.30 -8.12 8.17
C ILE A 184 22.44 -9.48 7.48
N ALA A 185 22.65 -10.55 8.26
CA ALA A 185 22.64 -11.91 7.72
C ALA A 185 21.25 -12.54 7.85
N THR A 186 20.96 -13.51 6.97
CA THR A 186 19.72 -14.29 7.06
C THR A 186 19.63 -15.03 8.39
N GLY A 187 18.52 -14.89 9.10
CA GLY A 187 18.31 -15.47 10.42
C GLY A 187 18.80 -14.62 11.59
N ASP A 188 19.39 -13.43 11.32
CA ASP A 188 19.73 -12.47 12.37
C ASP A 188 18.46 -11.88 13.01
N PRO A 189 18.52 -11.36 14.25
CA PRO A 189 17.39 -10.68 14.87
C PRO A 189 16.84 -9.52 14.06
N ILE A 190 17.68 -8.81 13.29
CA ILE A 190 17.24 -7.72 12.39
C ILE A 190 16.52 -8.29 11.18
N ASP A 191 17.02 -9.39 10.61
CA ASP A 191 16.33 -10.11 9.52
C ASP A 191 14.97 -10.62 9.96
N GLU A 192 14.86 -11.23 11.16
CA GLU A 192 13.58 -11.69 11.70
C GLU A 192 12.56 -10.55 11.83
N ILE A 193 13.01 -9.36 12.27
CA ILE A 193 12.17 -8.16 12.35
C ILE A 193 11.73 -7.72 10.96
N ALA A 194 12.66 -7.58 10.02
CA ALA A 194 12.39 -7.15 8.65
C ALA A 194 11.44 -8.14 7.93
N ARG A 195 11.68 -9.44 8.11
CA ARG A 195 10.81 -10.52 7.61
C ARG A 195 9.41 -10.47 8.21
N GLY A 196 9.29 -10.14 9.49
CA GLY A 196 7.99 -10.00 10.16
C GLY A 196 7.20 -8.77 9.72
N ARG A 197 7.88 -7.70 9.28
CA ARG A 197 7.26 -6.45 8.81
C ARG A 197 7.05 -6.39 7.31
N LEU A 198 7.91 -7.03 6.54
CA LEU A 198 7.94 -7.13 5.08
C LEU A 198 8.16 -5.80 4.34
N SER A 199 7.61 -4.71 4.81
CA SER A 199 7.76 -3.39 4.21
C SER A 199 7.60 -2.27 5.24
N THR A 200 8.15 -1.09 4.96
CA THR A 200 7.76 0.16 5.61
C THR A 200 6.34 0.51 5.16
N VAL A 201 5.51 0.93 6.12
CA VAL A 201 4.15 1.44 5.87
C VAL A 201 4.21 2.95 5.87
N TYR A 202 3.84 3.57 4.76
CA TYR A 202 3.77 5.02 4.63
C TYR A 202 2.34 5.49 4.80
N MET A 203 2.17 6.59 5.53
CA MET A 203 0.89 7.25 5.73
C MET A 203 1.13 8.76 5.74
N PRO A 204 0.19 9.59 5.31
CA PRO A 204 0.37 11.03 5.44
C PRO A 204 0.62 11.43 6.90
N GLY A 205 1.75 12.09 7.14
CA GLY A 205 2.16 12.53 8.48
C GLY A 205 2.85 11.46 9.33
N GLU A 206 2.97 10.20 8.90
CA GLU A 206 3.50 9.11 9.73
C GLU A 206 4.03 7.94 8.88
N LYS A 207 5.00 7.20 9.43
CA LYS A 207 5.42 5.91 8.87
C LYS A 207 5.74 4.89 9.96
N ILE A 208 5.56 3.61 9.63
CA ILE A 208 6.02 2.48 10.45
C ILE A 208 7.14 1.80 9.66
N THR A 209 8.38 1.97 10.09
CA THR A 209 9.56 1.50 9.34
C THR A 209 9.73 -0.02 9.41
N MET A 210 10.26 -0.60 8.34
CA MET A 210 10.65 -2.01 8.29
C MET A 210 11.85 -2.29 9.18
N LEU A 211 12.85 -1.41 9.13
CA LEU A 211 14.11 -1.53 9.88
C LEU A 211 14.17 -0.53 11.03
N PRO A 212 14.91 -0.86 12.11
CA PRO A 212 15.16 0.08 13.21
C PRO A 212 15.96 1.30 12.76
N ALA A 213 15.72 2.45 13.38
CA ALA A 213 16.42 3.70 13.04
C ALA A 213 17.96 3.57 13.01
N PRO A 214 18.65 2.91 13.96
CA PRO A 214 20.10 2.76 13.89
C PRO A 214 20.58 1.98 12.66
N VAL A 215 19.77 1.04 12.15
CA VAL A 215 20.07 0.30 10.92
C VAL A 215 19.90 1.20 9.71
N VAL A 216 18.79 1.95 9.64
CA VAL A 216 18.56 2.92 8.57
C VAL A 216 19.69 3.94 8.54
N GLU A 217 20.07 4.54 9.66
CA GLU A 217 21.17 5.54 9.77
C GLU A 217 22.50 4.99 9.28
N ALA A 218 22.81 3.71 9.57
CA ALA A 218 24.06 3.10 9.17
C ALA A 218 24.17 2.85 7.65
N TYR A 219 23.05 2.60 6.98
CA TYR A 219 23.06 2.19 5.57
C TYR A 219 22.45 3.20 4.60
N THR A 220 21.58 4.12 5.06
CA THR A 220 21.00 5.17 4.20
C THR A 220 22.11 5.95 3.49
N LEU A 221 21.90 6.26 2.22
CA LEU A 221 22.89 6.96 1.39
C LEU A 221 22.91 8.47 1.70
N GLN A 222 23.09 8.79 3.00
CA GLN A 222 23.21 10.14 3.51
C GLN A 222 24.49 10.81 3.00
N GLU A 223 24.39 12.07 2.58
CA GLU A 223 25.50 12.88 2.10
C GLU A 223 26.63 13.10 3.14
N GLY A 224 27.82 13.46 2.64
CA GLY A 224 28.98 13.82 3.45
C GLY A 224 29.82 12.64 3.93
N GLY A 225 29.61 11.41 3.42
CA GLY A 225 30.37 10.25 3.84
C GLY A 225 30.35 9.08 2.87
N HIS A 226 31.20 8.09 3.14
CA HIS A 226 31.16 6.82 2.44
C HIS A 226 30.06 5.93 3.01
N ARG A 227 29.31 5.28 2.10
CA ARG A 227 28.23 4.37 2.45
C ARG A 227 28.39 3.03 1.74
N PRO A 228 28.09 1.89 2.39
CA PRO A 228 28.13 0.59 1.73
C PRO A 228 27.03 0.51 0.68
N ALA A 229 27.39 0.07 -0.53
CA ALA A 229 26.49 -0.02 -1.65
C ALA A 229 26.69 -1.30 -2.46
N VAL A 230 25.61 -1.76 -3.09
CA VAL A 230 25.65 -2.62 -4.28
C VAL A 230 25.47 -1.71 -5.48
N SER A 231 26.51 -1.61 -6.31
CA SER A 231 26.56 -0.67 -7.43
C SER A 231 26.37 -1.41 -8.75
N LEU A 232 25.51 -0.89 -9.61
CA LEU A 232 25.41 -1.26 -11.01
C LEU A 232 26.08 -0.18 -11.85
N TYR A 233 27.15 -0.52 -12.54
CA TYR A 233 27.81 0.37 -13.51
C TYR A 233 27.37 0.00 -14.91
N LEU A 234 27.00 1.00 -15.69
CA LEU A 234 26.57 0.89 -17.08
C LEU A 234 27.47 1.75 -17.94
N ILE A 235 28.07 1.19 -18.99
CA ILE A 235 28.70 1.97 -20.05
C ILE A 235 27.64 2.27 -21.09
N VAL A 236 27.37 3.55 -21.29
CA VAL A 236 26.34 4.05 -22.20
C VAL A 236 26.99 4.83 -23.33
N ASP A 237 26.58 4.57 -24.57
CA ASP A 237 26.90 5.40 -25.73
C ASP A 237 26.06 6.66 -25.68
N THR A 238 26.69 7.85 -25.63
CA THR A 238 25.99 9.13 -25.48
C THR A 238 25.28 9.59 -26.75
N THR A 239 25.53 8.94 -27.90
CA THR A 239 24.90 9.25 -29.18
C THR A 239 23.63 8.43 -29.38
N THR A 240 23.69 7.13 -29.09
CA THR A 240 22.57 6.19 -29.27
C THR A 240 21.76 5.98 -28.00
N HIS A 241 22.31 6.35 -26.84
CA HIS A 241 21.78 6.09 -25.50
C HIS A 241 21.59 4.58 -25.20
N GLU A 242 22.35 3.73 -25.89
CA GLU A 242 22.33 2.30 -25.64
C GLU A 242 23.34 1.89 -24.57
N VAL A 243 22.92 0.95 -23.72
CA VAL A 243 23.81 0.30 -22.74
C VAL A 243 24.69 -0.69 -23.47
N VAL A 244 26.00 -0.45 -23.44
CA VAL A 244 27.02 -1.28 -24.10
C VAL A 244 27.45 -2.43 -23.20
N THR A 245 27.71 -2.15 -21.93
CA THR A 245 28.10 -3.15 -20.91
C THR A 245 27.52 -2.80 -19.56
N SER A 246 27.40 -3.82 -18.70
CA SER A 246 27.02 -3.65 -17.31
C SER A 246 27.94 -4.45 -16.38
N GLU A 247 28.17 -3.93 -15.18
CA GLU A 247 28.98 -4.57 -14.14
C GLU A 247 28.37 -4.32 -12.77
N THR A 248 28.29 -5.35 -11.92
CA THR A 248 27.82 -5.21 -10.53
C THR A 248 28.99 -5.32 -9.56
N ARG A 249 29.10 -4.36 -8.62
CA ARG A 249 30.13 -4.31 -7.59
C ARG A 249 29.56 -4.16 -6.19
N VAL A 250 30.30 -4.64 -5.20
CA VAL A 250 30.03 -4.44 -3.77
C VAL A 250 31.15 -3.58 -3.22
N GLU A 251 30.83 -2.36 -2.81
CA GLU A 251 31.83 -1.32 -2.52
C GLU A 251 31.30 -0.26 -1.56
N LYS A 252 32.14 0.69 -1.15
CA LYS A 252 31.73 1.91 -0.47
C LYS A 252 31.75 3.08 -1.45
N VAL A 253 30.68 3.87 -1.43
CA VAL A 253 30.51 5.01 -2.34
C VAL A 253 30.45 6.30 -1.53
N PHE A 254 31.17 7.33 -1.97
CA PHE A 254 31.09 8.64 -1.36
C PHE A 254 29.85 9.38 -1.85
N ILE A 255 28.92 9.67 -0.93
CA ILE A 255 27.70 10.43 -1.24
C ILE A 255 28.00 11.91 -1.03
N LYS A 256 28.04 12.67 -2.12
CA LYS A 256 28.40 14.08 -2.11
C LYS A 256 27.24 14.99 -1.79
N HIS A 257 26.07 14.74 -2.40
CA HIS A 257 24.87 15.54 -2.20
C HIS A 257 23.61 14.65 -2.17
N ASN A 258 22.67 15.03 -1.31
CA ASN A 258 21.28 14.57 -1.42
C ASN A 258 20.44 15.70 -2.03
N LEU A 259 20.19 15.62 -3.33
CA LEU A 259 19.39 16.59 -4.06
C LEU A 259 17.91 16.46 -3.67
N ARG A 260 17.24 17.59 -3.51
CA ARG A 260 15.86 17.63 -3.02
C ARG A 260 14.90 18.08 -4.10
N THR A 261 13.98 17.19 -4.51
CA THR A 261 13.05 17.43 -5.63
C THR A 261 12.18 18.65 -5.41
N ASN A 262 11.67 18.86 -4.19
CA ASN A 262 10.87 20.04 -3.85
C ASN A 262 11.61 21.37 -4.02
N LEU A 263 12.93 21.39 -3.97
CA LEU A 263 13.75 22.58 -4.23
C LEU A 263 14.16 22.70 -5.71
N LEU A 264 14.35 21.55 -6.38
CA LEU A 264 14.92 21.52 -7.73
C LEU A 264 13.86 21.46 -8.85
N ASP A 265 12.69 20.85 -8.63
CA ASP A 265 11.65 20.75 -9.66
C ASP A 265 11.24 22.09 -10.30
N PRO A 266 11.19 23.22 -9.54
CA PRO A 266 10.95 24.53 -10.15
C PRO A 266 12.07 25.02 -11.06
N ILE A 267 13.29 24.49 -10.92
CA ILE A 267 14.49 24.93 -11.66
C ILE A 267 14.83 23.94 -12.77
N VAL A 268 14.71 22.63 -12.50
CA VAL A 268 15.04 21.56 -13.44
C VAL A 268 13.79 21.19 -14.23
N THR A 269 13.53 21.94 -15.28
CA THR A 269 12.41 21.72 -16.20
C THR A 269 12.90 21.19 -17.54
N VAL A 270 12.00 20.69 -18.37
CA VAL A 270 12.33 20.24 -19.74
C VAL A 270 12.98 21.38 -20.53
N GLU A 271 12.46 22.61 -20.36
CA GLU A 271 12.97 23.80 -21.04
C GLU A 271 14.36 24.19 -20.56
N SER A 272 14.60 24.19 -19.23
CA SER A 272 15.92 24.53 -18.67
C SER A 272 16.99 23.49 -19.02
N LEU A 273 16.63 22.21 -19.07
CA LEU A 273 17.53 21.14 -19.51
C LEU A 273 17.88 21.27 -21.00
N ALA A 274 16.89 21.57 -21.87
CA ALA A 274 17.11 21.78 -23.30
C ALA A 274 17.98 23.02 -23.57
N ALA A 275 17.80 24.09 -22.79
CA ALA A 275 18.61 25.30 -22.87
C ALA A 275 19.99 25.17 -22.17
N ASN A 276 20.20 24.09 -21.41
CA ASN A 276 21.35 23.87 -20.53
C ASN A 276 21.53 25.03 -19.52
N GLU A 277 20.44 25.48 -18.92
CA GLU A 277 20.36 26.59 -17.96
C GLU A 277 20.09 26.11 -16.54
N GLY A 278 20.30 27.00 -15.56
CA GLY A 278 20.10 26.75 -14.14
C GLY A 278 21.42 26.63 -13.37
N ASP A 279 21.36 26.96 -12.07
CA ASP A 279 22.50 26.84 -11.14
C ASP A 279 22.10 25.90 -10.01
N TYR A 280 22.56 24.66 -10.10
CA TYR A 280 22.31 23.62 -9.10
C TYR A 280 23.43 22.56 -9.13
N PRO A 281 23.67 21.85 -8.02
CA PRO A 281 24.68 20.79 -7.96
C PRO A 281 24.40 19.70 -9.00
N HIS A 282 25.45 19.09 -9.54
CA HIS A 282 25.37 17.98 -10.51
C HIS A 282 24.61 18.33 -11.81
N ARG A 283 24.54 19.61 -12.18
CA ARG A 283 23.86 20.02 -13.41
C ARG A 283 24.35 19.30 -14.64
N ALA A 284 25.68 19.20 -14.82
CA ALA A 284 26.27 18.52 -15.98
C ALA A 284 25.85 17.05 -16.05
N ASP A 285 25.80 16.39 -14.91
CA ASP A 285 25.39 14.98 -14.79
C ASP A 285 23.90 14.80 -15.12
N ILE A 286 23.04 15.66 -14.57
CA ILE A 286 21.60 15.64 -14.81
C ILE A 286 21.28 15.93 -16.29
N VAL A 287 21.97 16.90 -16.90
CA VAL A 287 21.84 17.20 -18.33
C VAL A 287 22.26 16.01 -19.20
N ALA A 288 23.31 15.27 -18.80
CA ALA A 288 23.73 14.07 -19.52
C ALA A 288 22.77 12.87 -19.31
N LEU A 289 22.17 12.74 -18.14
CA LEU A 289 21.21 11.65 -17.82
C LEU A 289 19.86 11.85 -18.48
N TRP A 290 19.43 13.10 -18.71
CA TRP A 290 18.10 13.39 -19.25
C TRP A 290 17.80 12.72 -20.60
N PRO A 291 18.66 12.83 -21.66
CA PRO A 291 18.43 12.12 -22.92
C PRO A 291 18.42 10.59 -22.76
N LEU A 292 19.25 10.05 -21.87
CA LEU A 292 19.24 8.63 -21.55
C LEU A 292 17.90 8.19 -20.96
N ALA A 293 17.39 8.93 -19.95
CA ALA A 293 16.10 8.62 -19.34
C ALA A 293 14.96 8.67 -20.35
N GLN A 294 14.95 9.68 -21.24
CA GLN A 294 13.98 9.77 -22.32
C GLN A 294 14.06 8.58 -23.29
N ALA A 295 15.27 8.15 -23.68
CA ALA A 295 15.45 7.02 -24.58
C ALA A 295 15.00 5.69 -23.94
N LEU A 296 15.32 5.48 -22.65
CA LEU A 296 14.87 4.31 -21.90
C LEU A 296 13.35 4.29 -21.79
N HIS A 297 12.74 5.41 -21.43
CA HIS A 297 11.29 5.55 -21.37
C HIS A 297 10.63 5.23 -22.71
N GLU A 298 11.08 5.84 -23.79
CA GLU A 298 10.54 5.60 -25.13
C GLU A 298 10.66 4.13 -25.56
N LYS A 299 11.80 3.49 -25.28
CA LYS A 299 12.01 2.06 -25.56
C LYS A 299 10.99 1.17 -24.82
N ARG A 300 10.71 1.48 -23.55
CA ARG A 300 9.70 0.77 -22.76
C ARG A 300 8.30 1.01 -23.31
N GLN A 301 7.96 2.26 -23.68
CA GLN A 301 6.67 2.58 -24.29
C GLN A 301 6.45 1.82 -25.61
N GLN A 302 7.49 1.68 -26.45
CA GLN A 302 7.42 0.88 -27.67
C GLN A 302 7.17 -0.60 -27.36
N THR A 303 7.82 -1.13 -26.34
CA THR A 303 7.60 -2.52 -25.89
C THR A 303 6.17 -2.72 -25.38
N ARG A 304 5.61 -1.77 -24.63
CA ARG A 304 4.21 -1.79 -24.18
C ARG A 304 3.24 -1.84 -25.34
N ILE A 305 3.46 -0.99 -26.36
CA ILE A 305 2.64 -0.96 -27.58
C ILE A 305 2.75 -2.28 -28.33
N ALA A 306 3.96 -2.84 -28.46
CA ALA A 306 4.16 -4.14 -29.12
C ALA A 306 3.44 -5.27 -28.38
N ASN A 307 3.27 -5.18 -27.06
CA ASN A 307 2.50 -6.11 -26.23
C ASN A 307 0.99 -5.82 -26.25
N GLY A 308 0.51 -4.87 -27.05
CA GLY A 308 -0.91 -4.52 -27.18
C GLY A 308 -1.42 -3.53 -26.12
N LEU A 309 -0.55 -3.00 -25.27
CA LEU A 309 -0.89 -1.96 -24.31
C LEU A 309 -0.83 -0.57 -24.94
N ARG A 310 -1.56 0.39 -24.37
CA ARG A 310 -1.43 1.80 -24.74
C ARG A 310 -0.15 2.40 -24.13
N ARG A 311 0.29 3.54 -24.69
CA ARG A 311 1.30 4.36 -24.00
C ARG A 311 0.82 4.68 -22.58
N GLU A 312 1.76 4.64 -21.65
CA GLU A 312 1.49 5.10 -20.30
C GLU A 312 1.10 6.56 -20.32
N MET A 313 -0.10 6.87 -19.84
CA MET A 313 -0.52 8.25 -19.71
C MET A 313 0.11 8.81 -18.44
N GLN A 314 0.96 9.82 -18.58
CA GLN A 314 1.46 10.54 -17.41
C GLN A 314 0.27 11.18 -16.70
N ARG A 315 0.08 10.84 -15.44
CA ARG A 315 -0.87 11.58 -14.60
C ARG A 315 -0.40 13.01 -14.51
N SER A 316 -1.28 13.98 -14.71
CA SER A 316 -0.92 15.40 -14.76
C SER A 316 -0.54 15.99 -13.41
N ALA A 317 -0.92 15.35 -12.32
CA ALA A 317 -0.70 15.84 -10.96
C ALA A 317 -0.47 14.71 -9.96
N ASP A 318 0.39 14.98 -9.03
CA ASP A 318 0.56 14.24 -7.78
C ASP A 318 0.25 15.17 -6.61
N PHE A 319 0.19 14.66 -5.37
CA PHE A 319 -0.19 15.46 -4.23
C PHE A 319 0.69 15.13 -3.03
N ASN A 320 1.22 16.17 -2.40
CA ASN A 320 1.94 16.06 -1.14
C ASN A 320 1.02 16.43 0.02
N PHE A 321 1.08 15.64 1.09
CA PHE A 321 0.32 15.88 2.31
C PHE A 321 1.27 16.38 3.39
N TYR A 322 1.03 17.57 3.91
CA TYR A 322 1.77 18.13 5.04
C TYR A 322 0.85 18.14 6.25
N ILE A 323 1.21 17.38 7.28
CA ILE A 323 0.38 17.15 8.46
C ILE A 323 1.00 17.85 9.66
N ASP A 324 0.20 18.66 10.35
CA ASP A 324 0.53 19.26 11.64
C ASP A 324 -0.60 18.97 12.65
N GLY A 325 -0.40 17.99 13.49
CA GLY A 325 -1.43 17.49 14.41
C GLY A 325 -2.68 16.98 13.67
N GLU A 326 -3.79 17.71 13.82
CA GLU A 326 -5.06 17.42 13.13
C GLU A 326 -5.29 18.30 11.90
N HIS A 327 -4.34 19.18 11.57
CA HIS A 327 -4.38 20.04 10.39
C HIS A 327 -3.66 19.38 9.22
N VAL A 328 -4.19 19.55 7.99
CA VAL A 328 -3.59 19.04 6.76
C VAL A 328 -3.53 20.14 5.70
N ASP A 329 -2.38 20.28 5.06
CA ASP A 329 -2.20 21.02 3.80
C ASP A 329 -1.93 20.02 2.68
N ILE A 330 -2.73 20.09 1.60
CA ILE A 330 -2.61 19.21 0.43
C ILE A 330 -2.14 20.07 -0.74
N GLN A 331 -0.91 19.83 -1.17
CA GLN A 331 -0.30 20.58 -2.25
C GLN A 331 -0.21 19.73 -3.52
N GLN A 332 -0.70 20.28 -4.62
CA GLN A 332 -0.58 19.64 -5.92
C GLN A 332 0.85 19.81 -6.44
N ARG A 333 1.49 18.69 -6.78
CA ARG A 333 2.79 18.64 -7.44
C ARG A 333 2.59 18.25 -8.90
N ARG A 334 3.28 18.93 -9.81
CA ARG A 334 3.28 18.54 -11.23
C ARG A 334 4.07 17.23 -11.39
N ARG A 335 3.43 16.18 -11.87
CA ARG A 335 4.07 14.90 -12.17
C ARG A 335 4.85 14.97 -13.49
N GLY A 336 5.89 14.13 -13.59
CA GLY A 336 6.71 14.05 -14.80
C GLY A 336 7.77 15.13 -14.87
N ALA A 337 8.21 15.63 -13.69
CA ALA A 337 9.44 16.41 -13.61
C ALA A 337 10.62 15.57 -14.16
N PRO A 338 11.59 16.21 -14.83
CA PRO A 338 12.74 15.51 -15.37
C PRO A 338 13.48 14.65 -14.35
N LEU A 339 13.57 15.11 -13.09
CA LEU A 339 14.22 14.39 -12.01
C LEU A 339 13.48 13.08 -11.68
N ASP A 340 12.15 13.11 -11.63
CA ASP A 340 11.33 11.89 -11.40
C ASP A 340 11.57 10.86 -12.51
N LEU A 341 11.64 11.32 -13.78
CA LEU A 341 11.86 10.40 -14.90
C LEU A 341 13.25 9.78 -14.86
N ILE A 342 14.28 10.55 -14.52
CA ILE A 342 15.66 10.06 -14.41
C ILE A 342 15.73 8.95 -13.34
N VAL A 343 15.22 9.22 -12.14
CA VAL A 343 15.25 8.23 -11.04
C VAL A 343 14.44 6.98 -11.41
N ALA A 344 13.22 7.15 -11.91
CA ALA A 344 12.35 6.03 -12.26
C ALA A 344 12.98 5.13 -13.34
N GLU A 345 13.50 5.72 -14.42
CA GLU A 345 14.07 4.93 -15.53
C GLU A 345 15.37 4.23 -15.13
N LEU A 346 16.21 4.85 -14.30
CA LEU A 346 17.43 4.21 -13.79
C LEU A 346 17.09 3.07 -12.80
N ALA A 347 16.10 3.26 -11.92
CA ALA A 347 15.63 2.21 -11.02
C ALA A 347 15.02 1.03 -11.79
N ILE A 348 14.21 1.30 -12.82
CA ILE A 348 13.64 0.24 -13.69
C ILE A 348 14.76 -0.49 -14.42
N LEU A 349 15.74 0.22 -14.95
CA LEU A 349 16.89 -0.36 -15.63
C LEU A 349 17.70 -1.24 -14.69
N ALA A 350 17.98 -0.80 -13.46
CA ALA A 350 18.69 -1.58 -12.45
C ALA A 350 17.93 -2.86 -12.08
N ASN A 351 16.65 -2.76 -11.77
CA ASN A 351 15.80 -3.89 -11.43
C ASN A 351 15.68 -4.91 -12.58
N SER A 352 15.59 -4.43 -13.82
CA SER A 352 15.53 -5.30 -15.00
C SER A 352 16.90 -5.98 -15.27
N THR A 353 18.00 -5.23 -15.16
CA THR A 353 19.37 -5.75 -15.35
C THR A 353 19.72 -6.77 -14.29
N TRP A 354 19.46 -6.48 -13.02
CA TRP A 354 19.70 -7.44 -11.94
C TRP A 354 18.77 -8.65 -11.98
N GLY A 355 17.54 -8.48 -12.47
CA GLY A 355 16.67 -9.62 -12.76
C GLY A 355 17.26 -10.57 -13.80
N ALA A 356 17.84 -10.04 -14.88
CA ALA A 356 18.57 -10.83 -15.87
C ALA A 356 19.83 -11.47 -15.29
N PHE A 357 20.57 -10.74 -14.47
CA PHE A 357 21.80 -11.19 -13.82
C PHE A 357 21.54 -12.38 -12.86
N LEU A 358 20.49 -12.32 -12.03
CA LEU A 358 20.06 -13.45 -11.20
C LEU A 358 19.72 -14.68 -12.05
N ALA A 359 18.98 -14.49 -13.14
CA ALA A 359 18.56 -15.56 -14.03
C ALA A 359 19.75 -16.21 -14.75
N GLU A 360 20.70 -15.41 -15.27
CA GLU A 360 21.89 -15.86 -15.98
C GLU A 360 22.76 -16.75 -15.08
N TYR A 361 22.99 -16.33 -13.85
CA TYR A 361 23.76 -17.12 -12.87
C TYR A 361 22.96 -18.26 -12.26
N GLY A 362 21.66 -18.36 -12.56
CA GLY A 362 20.72 -19.36 -12.01
C GLY A 362 20.64 -19.34 -10.49
N VAL A 363 20.77 -18.15 -9.92
CA VAL A 363 20.51 -17.85 -8.52
C VAL A 363 19.06 -17.39 -8.42
N PRO A 364 18.22 -17.97 -7.55
CA PRO A 364 16.83 -17.56 -7.44
C PRO A 364 16.72 -16.14 -6.91
N GLY A 365 15.73 -15.42 -7.40
CA GLY A 365 15.37 -14.09 -6.94
C GLY A 365 13.86 -13.94 -6.85
N ILE A 366 13.40 -12.82 -6.34
CA ILE A 366 11.98 -12.45 -6.30
C ILE A 366 11.72 -11.45 -7.42
N TYR A 367 10.85 -11.87 -8.34
CA TYR A 367 10.48 -11.09 -9.52
C TYR A 367 9.04 -10.61 -9.38
N ARG A 368 8.79 -9.40 -9.87
CA ARG A 368 7.45 -8.87 -10.04
C ARG A 368 7.03 -9.00 -11.49
N ALA A 369 5.98 -9.76 -11.74
CA ALA A 369 5.48 -10.07 -13.08
C ALA A 369 4.08 -9.51 -13.29
N GLN A 370 3.81 -9.05 -14.52
CA GLN A 370 2.49 -8.60 -14.92
C GLN A 370 2.25 -8.94 -16.39
N ARG A 371 1.07 -9.46 -16.71
CA ARG A 371 0.64 -9.71 -18.10
C ARG A 371 -0.33 -8.64 -18.57
N ALA A 372 -0.27 -8.31 -19.86
CA ALA A 372 -1.13 -7.31 -20.50
C ALA A 372 -2.58 -7.77 -20.64
N PHE A 373 -2.80 -9.07 -20.80
CA PHE A 373 -4.11 -9.68 -21.03
C PHE A 373 -4.42 -10.73 -19.97
N GLY A 374 -5.70 -10.88 -19.64
CA GLY A 374 -6.18 -11.72 -18.55
C GLY A 374 -6.38 -10.92 -17.27
N PRO A 375 -6.59 -11.55 -16.13
CA PRO A 375 -6.64 -10.84 -14.88
C PRO A 375 -5.29 -10.13 -14.68
N ASN A 376 -5.32 -8.81 -14.84
CA ASN A 376 -4.15 -7.90 -14.85
C ASN A 376 -3.51 -7.81 -13.45
N ARG A 377 -3.26 -8.95 -12.84
CA ARG A 377 -2.76 -9.02 -11.48
C ARG A 377 -1.23 -9.03 -11.52
N THR A 378 -0.64 -7.96 -11.05
CA THR A 378 0.78 -7.95 -10.72
C THR A 378 1.00 -8.90 -9.55
N ARG A 379 1.99 -9.78 -9.65
CA ARG A 379 2.30 -10.76 -8.60
C ARG A 379 3.80 -10.96 -8.45
N MET A 380 4.20 -11.28 -7.24
CA MET A 380 5.57 -11.70 -6.96
C MET A 380 5.75 -13.18 -7.26
N GLN A 381 6.91 -13.56 -7.76
CA GLN A 381 7.25 -14.96 -8.06
C GLN A 381 8.77 -15.19 -8.03
N THR A 382 9.19 -16.46 -7.94
CA THR A 382 10.62 -16.82 -7.81
C THR A 382 11.32 -17.12 -9.14
N SER A 383 10.63 -17.01 -10.25
CA SER A 383 11.17 -17.22 -11.60
C SER A 383 11.02 -15.96 -12.44
N PRO A 384 11.99 -15.66 -13.33
CA PRO A 384 11.90 -14.51 -14.22
C PRO A 384 10.66 -14.58 -15.11
N ALA A 385 9.97 -13.45 -15.24
CA ALA A 385 8.86 -13.28 -16.16
C ALA A 385 8.70 -11.81 -16.54
N PRO A 386 8.06 -11.51 -17.68
CA PRO A 386 7.84 -10.14 -18.12
C PRO A 386 6.97 -9.34 -17.16
N HIS A 387 7.29 -8.06 -17.02
CA HIS A 387 6.39 -7.05 -16.52
C HIS A 387 5.91 -6.20 -17.69
N GLU A 388 4.85 -6.68 -18.37
CA GLU A 388 4.39 -6.08 -19.62
C GLU A 388 3.89 -4.65 -19.42
N GLY A 389 3.30 -4.35 -18.26
CA GLY A 389 2.89 -3.01 -17.89
C GLY A 389 4.06 -2.01 -17.79
N LEU A 390 5.26 -2.43 -17.40
CA LEU A 390 6.48 -1.62 -17.46
C LEU A 390 7.20 -1.71 -18.81
N GLY A 391 6.88 -2.69 -19.64
CA GLY A 391 7.55 -2.93 -20.91
C GLY A 391 8.96 -3.52 -20.75
N VAL A 392 9.18 -4.38 -19.76
CA VAL A 392 10.46 -5.04 -19.49
C VAL A 392 10.32 -6.56 -19.48
N ALA A 393 11.39 -7.26 -19.91
CA ALA A 393 11.39 -8.72 -20.06
C ALA A 393 11.42 -9.46 -18.71
N GLN A 394 11.96 -8.87 -17.67
CA GLN A 394 11.95 -9.30 -16.27
C GLN A 394 12.15 -8.11 -15.36
N TYR A 395 11.67 -8.23 -14.14
CA TYR A 395 11.73 -7.16 -13.16
C TYR A 395 11.89 -7.74 -11.75
N ALA A 396 13.08 -7.60 -11.15
CA ALA A 396 13.38 -8.06 -9.81
C ALA A 396 13.57 -6.84 -8.90
N TRP A 397 12.69 -6.67 -7.91
CA TRP A 397 12.84 -5.57 -6.98
C TRP A 397 14.12 -5.69 -6.17
N SER A 398 15.01 -4.69 -6.30
CA SER A 398 16.34 -4.70 -5.69
C SER A 398 16.84 -3.29 -5.33
N THR A 399 16.03 -2.24 -5.56
CA THR A 399 16.45 -0.84 -5.43
C THR A 399 16.00 -0.15 -4.14
N SER A 400 15.27 -0.87 -3.25
CA SER A 400 14.80 -0.27 -2.00
C SER A 400 14.92 -1.22 -0.79
N PRO A 401 16.11 -1.72 -0.47
CA PRO A 401 16.32 -2.74 0.58
C PRO A 401 16.16 -2.21 2.01
N LEU A 402 16.16 -0.89 2.23
CA LEU A 402 15.89 -0.31 3.55
C LEU A 402 14.43 -0.39 3.93
N ARG A 403 13.53 -0.46 2.92
CA ARG A 403 12.08 -0.36 3.13
C ARG A 403 11.26 -1.49 2.53
N ARG A 404 11.81 -2.41 1.76
CA ARG A 404 11.13 -3.61 1.23
C ARG A 404 11.98 -4.85 1.46
N TYR A 405 11.40 -5.84 2.13
CA TYR A 405 12.12 -7.07 2.48
C TYR A 405 12.51 -7.90 1.25
N VAL A 406 11.70 -7.91 0.22
CA VAL A 406 12.01 -8.62 -1.04
C VAL A 406 13.25 -8.05 -1.74
N ASP A 407 13.50 -6.76 -1.63
CA ASP A 407 14.71 -6.11 -2.14
C ASP A 407 15.94 -6.53 -1.33
N LEU A 408 15.81 -6.63 -0.01
CA LEU A 408 16.88 -7.15 0.86
C LEU A 408 17.20 -8.60 0.54
N VAL A 409 16.19 -9.45 0.30
CA VAL A 409 16.35 -10.83 -0.15
C VAL A 409 17.10 -10.90 -1.47
N ASN A 410 16.68 -10.12 -2.47
CA ASN A 410 17.37 -10.06 -3.76
C ASN A 410 18.80 -9.52 -3.63
N GLN A 411 19.04 -8.58 -2.72
CA GLN A 411 20.36 -8.01 -2.51
C GLN A 411 21.35 -9.05 -1.96
N TRP A 412 20.96 -9.93 -1.04
CA TRP A 412 21.82 -11.05 -0.61
C TRP A 412 22.23 -11.94 -1.78
N GLN A 413 21.29 -12.23 -2.67
CA GLN A 413 21.52 -13.06 -3.86
C GLN A 413 22.46 -12.35 -4.86
N LEU A 414 22.26 -11.05 -5.09
CA LEU A 414 23.14 -10.22 -5.92
C LEU A 414 24.56 -10.11 -5.36
N VAL A 415 24.70 -9.90 -4.05
CA VAL A 415 26.01 -9.87 -3.37
C VAL A 415 26.75 -11.20 -3.52
N ALA A 416 26.03 -12.33 -3.41
CA ALA A 416 26.61 -13.65 -3.63
C ALA A 416 27.17 -13.79 -5.06
N ILE A 417 26.44 -13.30 -6.09
CA ILE A 417 26.92 -13.35 -7.48
C ILE A 417 28.13 -12.41 -7.66
N ALA A 418 28.03 -11.17 -7.19
CA ALA A 418 29.08 -10.17 -7.34
C ALA A 418 30.41 -10.60 -6.71
N ARG A 419 30.36 -11.35 -5.59
CA ARG A 419 31.56 -11.84 -4.89
C ARG A 419 32.08 -13.18 -5.38
N HIS A 420 31.21 -14.08 -5.86
CA HIS A 420 31.55 -15.48 -6.11
C HIS A 420 31.31 -15.93 -7.56
N GLY A 421 30.71 -15.08 -8.42
CA GLY A 421 30.46 -15.41 -9.82
C GLY A 421 29.70 -16.72 -9.98
N VAL A 422 30.25 -17.64 -10.78
CA VAL A 422 29.63 -18.95 -11.06
C VAL A 422 29.42 -19.85 -9.83
N ALA A 423 30.19 -19.61 -8.75
CA ALA A 423 30.05 -20.33 -7.48
C ALA A 423 28.90 -19.78 -6.61
N ALA A 424 28.26 -18.69 -7.00
CA ALA A 424 27.18 -18.06 -6.23
C ALA A 424 26.03 -19.01 -5.88
N LYS A 425 25.68 -19.94 -6.78
CA LYS A 425 24.65 -20.97 -6.52
C LYS A 425 24.91 -21.79 -5.25
N MET A 426 26.17 -21.94 -4.87
CA MET A 426 26.55 -22.73 -3.69
C MET A 426 26.51 -21.92 -2.40
N VAL A 427 26.77 -20.61 -2.49
CA VAL A 427 26.94 -19.72 -1.32
C VAL A 427 25.75 -18.79 -1.08
N ALA A 428 24.95 -18.49 -2.10
CA ALA A 428 23.74 -17.65 -1.97
C ALA A 428 22.82 -18.21 -0.88
N PRO A 429 22.21 -17.36 -0.03
CA PRO A 429 21.38 -17.82 1.07
C PRO A 429 20.21 -18.68 0.62
N PHE A 430 19.50 -18.25 -0.41
CA PHE A 430 18.34 -18.98 -0.94
C PHE A 430 18.74 -19.84 -2.15
N LYS A 431 18.19 -21.06 -2.22
CA LYS A 431 18.44 -22.02 -3.30
C LYS A 431 17.22 -22.14 -4.22
N PRO A 432 17.38 -22.67 -5.44
CA PRO A 432 16.24 -22.96 -6.32
C PRO A 432 15.23 -23.87 -5.59
N LYS A 433 13.95 -23.49 -5.63
CA LYS A 433 12.83 -24.19 -4.95
C LYS A 433 12.87 -24.14 -3.43
N ASP A 434 13.53 -23.15 -2.87
CA ASP A 434 13.58 -22.91 -1.45
C ASP A 434 12.19 -22.60 -0.89
N ALA A 435 11.76 -23.35 0.13
CA ALA A 435 10.44 -23.19 0.73
C ALA A 435 10.28 -21.84 1.45
N ASP A 436 11.36 -21.34 2.06
CA ASP A 436 11.37 -20.03 2.72
C ASP A 436 11.18 -18.89 1.70
N LEU A 437 11.81 -19.00 0.53
CA LEU A 437 11.64 -18.00 -0.53
C LEU A 437 10.19 -17.94 -1.04
N TYR A 438 9.52 -19.11 -1.17
CA TYR A 438 8.10 -19.14 -1.53
C TYR A 438 7.22 -18.55 -0.43
N ALA A 439 7.51 -18.86 0.83
CA ALA A 439 6.77 -18.30 1.97
C ALA A 439 6.90 -16.76 2.06
N ILE A 440 8.11 -16.23 1.78
CA ILE A 440 8.36 -14.78 1.71
C ILE A 440 7.52 -14.14 0.60
N VAL A 441 7.52 -14.71 -0.60
CA VAL A 441 6.75 -14.21 -1.75
C VAL A 441 5.27 -14.15 -1.43
N GLN A 442 4.69 -15.23 -0.91
CA GLN A 442 3.26 -15.28 -0.57
C GLN A 442 2.91 -14.29 0.55
N GLY A 443 3.67 -14.27 1.64
CA GLY A 443 3.43 -13.34 2.75
C GLY A 443 3.58 -11.89 2.34
N PHE A 444 4.51 -11.59 1.43
CA PHE A 444 4.74 -10.24 0.95
C PHE A 444 3.55 -9.71 0.13
N ASP A 445 3.04 -10.46 -0.85
CA ASP A 445 1.94 -10.00 -1.69
C ASP A 445 0.69 -9.65 -0.85
N GLU A 446 0.34 -10.51 0.12
CA GLU A 446 -0.81 -10.30 1.00
C GLU A 446 -0.62 -9.08 1.91
N THR A 447 0.54 -8.99 2.58
CA THR A 447 0.82 -7.90 3.54
C THR A 447 1.00 -6.57 2.83
N TYR A 448 1.71 -6.56 1.69
CA TYR A 448 1.94 -5.34 0.92
C TYR A 448 0.63 -4.74 0.37
N ALA A 449 -0.29 -5.60 -0.10
CA ALA A 449 -1.61 -5.16 -0.53
C ALA A 449 -2.41 -4.53 0.63
N ALA A 450 -2.38 -5.15 1.81
CA ALA A 450 -3.05 -4.61 3.00
C ALA A 450 -2.45 -3.28 3.48
N TYR A 451 -1.11 -3.14 3.39
CA TYR A 451 -0.43 -1.87 3.70
C TYR A 451 -0.81 -0.77 2.72
N ALA A 452 -0.84 -1.08 1.42
CA ALA A 452 -1.29 -0.15 0.38
C ALA A 452 -2.74 0.28 0.58
N GLU A 453 -3.65 -0.65 0.92
CA GLU A 453 -5.04 -0.34 1.25
C GLU A 453 -5.13 0.62 2.45
N HIS A 454 -4.36 0.35 3.51
CA HIS A 454 -4.32 1.24 4.67
C HIS A 454 -3.78 2.63 4.33
N GLN A 455 -2.71 2.72 3.54
CA GLN A 455 -2.16 3.98 3.04
C GLN A 455 -3.23 4.78 2.28
N HIS A 456 -3.88 4.18 1.28
CA HIS A 456 -4.95 4.83 0.52
C HIS A 456 -6.13 5.26 1.40
N LYS A 457 -6.47 4.44 2.40
CA LYS A 457 -7.50 4.78 3.38
C LYS A 457 -7.12 6.03 4.19
N MET A 458 -5.85 6.15 4.62
CA MET A 458 -5.37 7.31 5.36
C MET A 458 -5.24 8.56 4.47
N GLU A 459 -4.82 8.42 3.22
CA GLU A 459 -4.84 9.51 2.23
C GLU A 459 -6.27 10.01 2.02
N ARG A 460 -7.23 9.09 1.83
CA ARG A 460 -8.65 9.42 1.74
C ARG A 460 -9.17 10.11 3.00
N PHE A 461 -8.78 9.62 4.19
CA PHE A 461 -9.13 10.25 5.47
C PHE A 461 -8.67 11.72 5.50
N TRP A 462 -7.43 12.01 5.10
CA TRP A 462 -6.88 13.35 5.09
C TRP A 462 -7.52 14.25 4.03
N CYS A 463 -7.92 13.70 2.89
CA CYS A 463 -8.76 14.43 1.93
C CYS A 463 -10.11 14.85 2.54
N LEU A 464 -10.76 13.95 3.28
CA LEU A 464 -12.02 14.27 3.98
C LEU A 464 -11.81 15.32 5.08
N ARG A 465 -10.72 15.21 5.85
CA ARG A 465 -10.32 16.18 6.85
C ARG A 465 -10.08 17.55 6.22
N TRP A 466 -9.38 17.61 5.10
CA TRP A 466 -9.14 18.84 4.35
C TRP A 466 -10.46 19.50 3.91
N LEU A 467 -11.39 18.74 3.31
CA LEU A 467 -12.70 19.26 2.91
C LEU A 467 -13.48 19.86 4.10
N LYS A 468 -13.40 19.23 5.26
CA LYS A 468 -14.04 19.69 6.49
C LYS A 468 -13.36 20.93 7.08
N GLN A 469 -12.02 20.93 7.12
CA GLN A 469 -11.18 22.04 7.56
C GLN A 469 -11.42 23.30 6.75
N GLU A 470 -11.46 23.18 5.41
CA GLU A 470 -11.73 24.27 4.47
C GLU A 470 -13.23 24.61 4.34
N ALA A 471 -14.08 23.97 5.14
CA ALA A 471 -15.53 24.14 5.13
C ALA A 471 -16.12 24.07 3.70
N ARG A 472 -15.54 23.20 2.86
CA ARG A 472 -15.97 23.03 1.46
C ARG A 472 -17.38 22.49 1.38
N LYS A 473 -18.26 23.19 0.70
CA LYS A 473 -19.64 22.77 0.43
C LYS A 473 -19.81 22.24 -0.98
N GLN A 474 -18.92 22.59 -1.87
CA GLN A 474 -18.88 22.18 -3.27
C GLN A 474 -17.43 21.90 -3.68
N ALA A 475 -17.26 21.01 -4.66
CA ALA A 475 -15.97 20.72 -5.25
C ALA A 475 -16.12 20.39 -6.74
N VAL A 476 -15.07 20.70 -7.51
CA VAL A 476 -15.01 20.35 -8.93
C VAL A 476 -14.36 18.99 -9.07
N ALA A 477 -14.97 18.13 -9.88
CA ALA A 477 -14.50 16.79 -10.17
C ALA A 477 -14.63 16.48 -11.66
N GLN A 478 -13.84 15.54 -12.15
CA GLN A 478 -13.90 15.02 -13.52
C GLN A 478 -14.42 13.60 -13.53
N VAL A 479 -15.25 13.26 -14.51
CA VAL A 479 -15.72 11.91 -14.73
C VAL A 479 -14.56 11.03 -15.17
N VAL A 480 -14.34 9.91 -14.48
CA VAL A 480 -13.35 8.90 -14.82
C VAL A 480 -13.99 7.78 -15.65
N LYS A 481 -15.06 7.16 -15.14
CA LYS A 481 -15.81 6.08 -15.79
C LYS A 481 -17.18 5.93 -15.09
N GLY A 482 -18.28 5.90 -15.83
CA GLY A 482 -19.62 5.77 -15.24
C GLY A 482 -19.89 6.80 -14.14
N ASP A 483 -20.27 6.33 -12.96
CA ASP A 483 -20.55 7.18 -11.79
C ASP A 483 -19.27 7.56 -11.00
N MET A 484 -18.09 7.09 -11.42
CA MET A 484 -16.80 7.39 -10.76
C MET A 484 -16.26 8.75 -11.21
N VAL A 485 -15.91 9.59 -10.24
CA VAL A 485 -15.33 10.91 -10.44
C VAL A 485 -14.02 11.07 -9.68
N ARG A 486 -13.14 11.95 -10.17
CA ARG A 486 -11.90 12.38 -9.50
C ARG A 486 -11.96 13.87 -9.22
N PHE A 487 -11.67 14.24 -8.00
CA PHE A 487 -11.57 15.65 -7.60
C PHE A 487 -10.34 16.31 -8.24
N GLU A 488 -10.44 17.61 -8.56
CA GLU A 488 -9.33 18.33 -9.20
C GLU A 488 -8.32 18.87 -8.18
N GLU A 489 -8.77 19.30 -7.00
CA GLU A 489 -7.94 19.96 -5.99
C GLU A 489 -7.25 18.98 -5.02
N ILE A 490 -7.74 17.75 -4.90
CA ILE A 490 -7.24 16.73 -3.96
C ILE A 490 -7.25 15.35 -4.62
N PRO A 491 -6.40 14.40 -4.18
CA PRO A 491 -6.31 13.04 -4.76
C PRO A 491 -7.47 12.16 -4.28
N LEU A 492 -8.70 12.60 -4.49
CA LEU A 492 -9.88 11.88 -4.06
C LEU A 492 -10.69 11.38 -5.26
N GLN A 493 -10.99 10.09 -5.26
CA GLN A 493 -11.95 9.48 -6.17
C GLN A 493 -13.19 9.05 -5.41
N LEU A 494 -14.34 9.15 -6.05
CA LEU A 494 -15.63 8.85 -5.45
C LEU A 494 -16.61 8.30 -6.49
N ILE A 495 -17.41 7.32 -6.11
CA ILE A 495 -18.60 6.93 -6.86
C ILE A 495 -19.74 7.82 -6.41
N VAL A 496 -20.37 8.55 -7.34
CA VAL A 496 -21.52 9.41 -7.09
C VAL A 496 -22.77 8.74 -7.67
N PRO A 497 -23.57 8.02 -6.87
CA PRO A 497 -24.70 7.27 -7.38
C PRO A 497 -25.73 8.16 -8.10
N GLY A 498 -26.16 7.73 -9.27
CA GLY A 498 -27.16 8.46 -10.05
C GLY A 498 -26.63 9.69 -10.78
N LEU A 499 -25.32 9.73 -11.05
CA LEU A 499 -24.67 10.80 -11.79
C LEU A 499 -25.25 10.95 -13.22
N GLY A 500 -25.69 9.85 -13.82
CA GLY A 500 -26.11 9.80 -15.22
C GLY A 500 -24.96 9.51 -16.17
N VAL A 501 -25.26 9.46 -17.46
CA VAL A 501 -24.26 9.14 -18.49
C VAL A 501 -23.52 10.42 -18.88
N HIS A 502 -22.24 10.49 -18.55
CA HIS A 502 -21.33 11.56 -18.93
C HIS A 502 -20.08 11.00 -19.57
N ALA A 503 -19.52 11.70 -20.55
CA ALA A 503 -18.26 11.32 -21.18
C ALA A 503 -17.10 11.46 -20.18
N ARG A 504 -16.09 10.59 -20.32
CA ARG A 504 -14.84 10.68 -19.55
C ARG A 504 -14.23 12.09 -19.70
N GLY A 505 -13.74 12.66 -18.59
CA GLY A 505 -13.16 14.00 -18.55
C GLY A 505 -14.20 15.13 -18.44
N THR A 506 -15.51 14.85 -18.46
CA THR A 506 -16.55 15.85 -18.17
C THR A 506 -16.31 16.44 -16.79
N ARG A 507 -16.25 17.77 -16.70
CA ARG A 507 -16.08 18.50 -15.44
C ARG A 507 -17.43 18.76 -14.79
N LEU A 508 -17.53 18.42 -13.55
CA LEU A 508 -18.76 18.47 -12.75
C LEU A 508 -18.53 19.31 -11.49
N LEU A 509 -19.51 20.10 -11.11
CA LEU A 509 -19.61 20.68 -9.78
C LEU A 509 -20.47 19.77 -8.91
N LEU A 510 -19.92 19.31 -7.81
CA LEU A 510 -20.57 18.42 -6.86
C LEU A 510 -20.89 19.16 -5.56
N ASP A 511 -22.10 19.03 -5.04
CA ASP A 511 -22.46 19.43 -3.68
C ASP A 511 -21.97 18.37 -2.71
N ILE A 512 -21.26 18.76 -1.67
CA ILE A 512 -20.86 17.89 -0.56
C ILE A 512 -22.02 17.82 0.43
N VAL A 513 -22.63 16.63 0.57
CA VAL A 513 -23.81 16.39 1.41
C VAL A 513 -23.41 15.94 2.82
N GLY A 514 -22.39 15.09 2.93
CA GLY A 514 -21.92 14.57 4.21
C GLY A 514 -20.49 14.07 4.15
N ILE A 515 -19.77 14.25 5.27
CA ILE A 515 -18.39 13.77 5.47
C ILE A 515 -18.37 12.90 6.71
N ASP A 516 -18.00 11.64 6.58
CA ASP A 516 -17.83 10.70 7.69
C ASP A 516 -16.36 10.24 7.77
N GLU A 517 -15.60 10.85 8.68
CA GLU A 517 -14.18 10.55 8.90
C GLU A 517 -13.96 9.17 9.55
N LEU A 518 -14.96 8.64 10.24
CA LEU A 518 -14.85 7.34 10.92
C LEU A 518 -15.01 6.17 9.94
N ASN A 519 -15.96 6.29 9.00
CA ASN A 519 -16.15 5.31 7.93
C ASN A 519 -15.34 5.65 6.68
N VAL A 520 -14.63 6.78 6.69
CA VAL A 520 -13.88 7.34 5.55
C VAL A 520 -14.77 7.46 4.32
N ASP A 521 -15.98 7.97 4.53
CA ASP A 521 -17.00 8.10 3.49
C ASP A 521 -17.35 9.56 3.18
N LEU A 522 -17.66 9.82 1.91
CA LEU A 522 -18.05 11.11 1.40
C LEU A 522 -19.30 10.96 0.54
N SER A 523 -20.36 11.64 0.92
CA SER A 523 -21.60 11.69 0.15
C SER A 523 -21.66 12.98 -0.66
N CYS A 524 -21.78 12.86 -1.98
CA CYS A 524 -21.91 13.96 -2.91
C CYS A 524 -23.14 13.78 -3.82
N ARG A 525 -23.60 14.88 -4.41
CA ARG A 525 -24.60 14.88 -5.49
C ARG A 525 -24.18 15.86 -6.57
N LEU A 526 -24.61 15.60 -7.80
CA LEU A 526 -24.40 16.51 -8.91
C LEU A 526 -25.14 17.83 -8.68
N ALA A 527 -24.42 18.95 -8.69
CA ALA A 527 -24.98 20.29 -8.67
C ALA A 527 -25.11 20.86 -10.09
N GLN A 528 -24.04 20.73 -10.90
CA GLN A 528 -23.99 21.31 -12.24
C GLN A 528 -22.96 20.56 -13.10
N VAL A 529 -23.22 20.41 -14.40
CA VAL A 529 -22.22 20.05 -15.41
C VAL A 529 -21.55 21.35 -15.87
N LEU A 530 -20.22 21.43 -15.72
CA LEU A 530 -19.44 22.63 -16.05
C LEU A 530 -19.02 22.63 -17.52
N ASP A 531 -18.22 21.64 -17.90
CA ASP A 531 -17.68 21.50 -19.24
C ASP A 531 -17.71 20.04 -19.66
N ALA A 532 -18.12 19.76 -20.91
CA ALA A 532 -17.95 18.45 -21.51
C ALA A 532 -16.74 18.49 -22.46
N PRO A 533 -15.85 17.50 -22.42
CA PRO A 533 -14.74 17.44 -23.35
C PRO A 533 -15.29 17.32 -24.79
N VAL A 534 -14.61 17.96 -25.72
CA VAL A 534 -14.84 17.68 -27.14
C VAL A 534 -14.22 16.33 -27.43
N VAL A 535 -15.00 15.27 -27.29
CA VAL A 535 -14.51 13.90 -27.55
C VAL A 535 -14.32 13.76 -29.05
N SER A 536 -13.09 13.46 -29.48
CA SER A 536 -12.83 13.10 -30.88
C SER A 536 -13.51 11.75 -31.20
N ALA A 537 -13.87 11.53 -32.46
CA ALA A 537 -14.43 10.25 -32.87
C ALA A 537 -13.45 9.08 -32.63
N GLU A 538 -12.14 9.35 -32.61
CA GLU A 538 -11.09 8.38 -32.28
C GLU A 538 -11.07 8.05 -30.79
N ASP A 539 -11.26 9.02 -29.90
CA ASP A 539 -11.32 8.77 -28.46
C ASP A 539 -12.58 8.00 -28.06
N ALA A 540 -13.74 8.32 -28.68
CA ALA A 540 -14.99 7.59 -28.46
C ALA A 540 -14.90 6.14 -28.95
N ALA A 541 -14.26 5.90 -30.09
CA ALA A 541 -14.04 4.54 -30.61
C ALA A 541 -13.04 3.76 -29.75
N ALA A 542 -12.04 4.44 -29.18
CA ALA A 542 -11.07 3.87 -28.29
C ALA A 542 -11.69 3.47 -26.94
N GLU A 543 -12.57 4.30 -26.38
CA GLU A 543 -13.31 4.01 -25.13
C GLU A 543 -14.29 2.84 -25.31
N ALA A 544 -14.99 2.78 -26.46
CA ALA A 544 -15.84 1.64 -26.79
C ALA A 544 -15.05 0.32 -26.95
N ALA A 545 -13.86 0.37 -27.51
CA ALA A 545 -12.98 -0.80 -27.64
C ALA A 545 -12.42 -1.25 -26.29
N GLU A 546 -12.12 -0.34 -25.37
CA GLU A 546 -11.67 -0.64 -24.01
C GLU A 546 -12.77 -1.33 -23.20
N THR A 547 -13.99 -0.80 -23.24
CA THR A 547 -15.16 -1.39 -22.59
C THR A 547 -15.47 -2.80 -23.15
N ALA A 548 -15.35 -3.00 -24.46
CA ALA A 548 -15.52 -4.31 -25.09
C ALA A 548 -14.41 -5.31 -24.68
N ALA A 549 -13.17 -4.86 -24.55
CA ALA A 549 -12.05 -5.70 -24.12
C ALA A 549 -12.15 -6.08 -22.63
N GLU A 550 -12.56 -5.16 -21.76
CA GLU A 550 -12.84 -5.43 -20.33
C GLU A 550 -13.98 -6.45 -20.19
N THR A 551 -15.09 -6.26 -20.89
CA THR A 551 -16.24 -7.20 -20.86
C THR A 551 -15.83 -8.59 -21.37
N ALA A 552 -14.99 -8.67 -22.38
CA ALA A 552 -14.47 -9.94 -22.88
C ALA A 552 -13.52 -10.61 -21.87
N ALA A 553 -12.69 -9.82 -21.14
CA ALA A 553 -11.80 -10.33 -20.11
C ALA A 553 -12.57 -10.81 -18.87
N GLU A 554 -13.61 -10.10 -18.44
CA GLU A 554 -14.52 -10.53 -17.35
C GLU A 554 -15.25 -11.83 -17.72
N THR A 555 -15.69 -11.94 -18.97
CA THR A 555 -16.36 -13.17 -19.46
C THR A 555 -15.40 -14.36 -19.50
N ALA A 556 -14.14 -14.14 -19.88
CA ALA A 556 -13.10 -15.17 -19.89
C ALA A 556 -12.69 -15.58 -18.47
N ALA A 557 -12.59 -14.63 -17.54
CA ALA A 557 -12.27 -14.92 -16.14
C ALA A 557 -13.39 -15.72 -15.46
N ALA A 558 -14.65 -15.39 -15.73
CA ALA A 558 -15.81 -16.14 -15.24
C ALA A 558 -15.86 -17.56 -15.82
N ALA A 559 -15.41 -17.76 -17.05
CA ALA A 559 -15.31 -19.08 -17.67
C ALA A 559 -14.19 -19.94 -17.08
N ASP A 560 -13.04 -19.35 -16.76
CA ASP A 560 -11.92 -20.03 -16.10
C ASP A 560 -12.25 -20.41 -14.63
N GLU A 561 -12.99 -19.57 -13.94
CA GLU A 561 -13.46 -19.86 -12.57
C GLU A 561 -14.51 -20.98 -12.57
N ALA A 562 -15.36 -21.04 -13.59
CA ALA A 562 -16.32 -22.13 -13.78
C ALA A 562 -15.64 -23.47 -14.13
N VAL A 563 -14.51 -23.45 -14.84
CA VAL A 563 -13.70 -24.65 -15.15
C VAL A 563 -12.92 -25.10 -13.91
N ALA A 564 -12.41 -24.18 -13.09
CA ALA A 564 -11.71 -24.51 -11.83
C ALA A 564 -12.64 -25.05 -10.72
N ALA A 565 -13.95 -24.80 -10.82
CA ALA A 565 -14.97 -25.28 -9.87
C ALA A 565 -15.55 -26.67 -10.21
N MET A 566 -15.11 -27.32 -11.30
CA MET A 566 -15.51 -28.70 -11.60
C MET A 566 -14.72 -29.71 -10.76
N PRO A 567 -15.37 -30.63 -10.04
CA PRO A 567 -14.66 -31.63 -9.27
C PRO A 567 -13.89 -32.60 -10.21
N ASP A 568 -12.62 -32.86 -9.88
CA ASP A 568 -11.79 -33.89 -10.49
C ASP A 568 -12.50 -35.25 -10.46
N GLY A 569 -12.92 -35.76 -11.60
CA GLY A 569 -13.48 -37.10 -11.68
C GLY A 569 -14.44 -37.37 -12.82
N ALA A 570 -14.12 -37.01 -14.07
CA ALA A 570 -14.81 -37.59 -15.23
C ALA A 570 -13.98 -37.39 -16.51
N ALA A 571 -12.88 -38.14 -16.60
CA ALA A 571 -12.18 -38.29 -17.87
C ALA A 571 -11.77 -39.77 -18.00
N ASP A 572 -12.75 -40.61 -18.35
CA ASP A 572 -12.51 -41.83 -19.13
C ASP A 572 -13.83 -42.20 -19.80
N ASP A 573 -13.72 -42.38 -21.09
CA ASP A 573 -14.71 -42.97 -22.02
C ASP A 573 -15.63 -42.00 -22.76
N ALA A 574 -15.21 -41.54 -23.96
CA ALA A 574 -16.08 -41.51 -25.13
C ALA A 574 -15.27 -41.20 -26.41
N GLY A 575 -15.35 -42.15 -27.29
CA GLY A 575 -14.70 -42.20 -28.58
C GLY A 575 -15.11 -41.12 -29.59
N VAL A 576 -14.20 -40.95 -30.51
CA VAL A 576 -14.28 -40.19 -31.76
C VAL A 576 -15.57 -40.43 -32.56
N VAL A 577 -16.32 -39.37 -32.89
CA VAL A 577 -17.16 -39.32 -34.11
C VAL A 577 -17.10 -37.92 -34.72
N THR A 578 -16.60 -37.90 -35.96
CA THR A 578 -16.67 -36.76 -36.88
C THR A 578 -18.03 -36.70 -37.59
N ALA A 579 -18.58 -35.47 -37.80
CA ALA A 579 -19.23 -34.95 -39.02
C ALA A 579 -20.21 -33.81 -38.70
N ALA A 580 -19.99 -32.65 -39.20
CA ALA A 580 -20.51 -31.96 -40.39
C ALA A 580 -21.99 -31.50 -40.36
N ALA A 581 -22.15 -30.18 -40.65
CA ALA A 581 -23.23 -29.46 -41.35
C ALA A 581 -24.42 -28.92 -40.57
N ALA A 582 -24.59 -27.61 -40.74
CA ALA A 582 -25.72 -26.69 -40.44
C ALA A 582 -26.97 -26.97 -41.32
N PRO A 583 -28.01 -26.10 -41.39
CA PRO A 583 -28.68 -25.24 -40.42
C PRO A 583 -30.24 -25.43 -40.43
N GLY A 584 -30.98 -24.77 -39.60
CA GLY A 584 -32.45 -24.61 -39.80
C GLY A 584 -33.26 -24.24 -38.60
N ASP A 585 -33.74 -23.02 -38.63
CA ASP A 585 -35.04 -22.44 -38.26
C ASP A 585 -35.88 -22.87 -37.04
N ALA A 586 -36.19 -21.82 -36.29
CA ALA A 586 -37.51 -21.31 -35.93
C ALA A 586 -38.35 -21.99 -34.81
N ASP A 587 -38.81 -21.08 -33.96
CA ASP A 587 -40.11 -20.95 -33.30
C ASP A 587 -40.39 -21.64 -31.94
N ASP A 588 -40.73 -20.76 -31.07
CA ASP A 588 -41.97 -20.52 -30.32
C ASP A 588 -42.06 -20.96 -28.85
N ALA A 589 -42.34 -19.93 -28.09
CA ALA A 589 -43.33 -19.73 -27.06
C ALA A 589 -43.24 -20.39 -25.66
N SER A 590 -43.33 -19.47 -24.75
CA SER A 590 -44.14 -19.47 -23.51
C SER A 590 -43.61 -20.13 -22.23
N GLY A 591 -43.42 -19.30 -21.24
CA GLY A 591 -44.39 -19.21 -20.13
C GLY A 591 -43.79 -19.31 -18.74
N THR A 592 -43.72 -18.15 -18.08
CA THR A 592 -44.01 -17.89 -16.67
C THR A 592 -43.47 -18.79 -15.55
N SER A 593 -42.68 -18.25 -14.64
CA SER A 593 -43.18 -17.80 -13.32
C SER A 593 -42.09 -17.23 -12.43
N VAL A 594 -42.39 -16.09 -11.90
CA VAL A 594 -41.58 -15.31 -10.95
C VAL A 594 -41.82 -15.89 -9.55
N ASP A 595 -40.77 -16.11 -8.77
CA ASP A 595 -40.87 -16.17 -7.32
C ASP A 595 -39.83 -15.21 -6.70
N PRO A 596 -40.24 -14.21 -5.93
CA PRO A 596 -39.38 -13.19 -5.37
C PRO A 596 -39.07 -13.51 -3.91
N ARG A 597 -37.86 -13.97 -3.57
CA ARG A 597 -37.30 -13.81 -2.23
C ARG A 597 -35.86 -14.39 -2.14
N ALA A 598 -34.86 -13.54 -2.37
CA ALA A 598 -33.55 -13.68 -1.75
C ALA A 598 -32.98 -12.28 -1.52
N PRO A 599 -32.32 -12.00 -0.37
CA PRO A 599 -31.78 -10.68 -0.08
C PRO A 599 -30.54 -10.41 -0.91
N ALA A 600 -30.45 -9.19 -1.42
CA ALA A 600 -29.30 -8.68 -2.16
C ALA A 600 -28.04 -8.76 -1.30
N GLN A 601 -27.09 -9.53 -1.72
CA GLN A 601 -25.70 -9.40 -1.29
C GLN A 601 -25.13 -8.14 -1.94
N ALA A 602 -24.48 -7.31 -1.12
CA ALA A 602 -23.72 -6.18 -1.59
C ALA A 602 -22.59 -6.69 -2.53
N PRO A 603 -22.31 -5.98 -3.63
CA PRO A 603 -21.20 -6.35 -4.49
C PRO A 603 -19.89 -6.20 -3.72
N ALA A 604 -19.04 -7.21 -3.82
CA ALA A 604 -17.66 -7.18 -3.38
C ALA A 604 -16.97 -5.98 -4.05
N ALA A 605 -16.16 -5.27 -3.27
CA ALA A 605 -15.35 -4.18 -3.76
C ALA A 605 -14.45 -4.71 -4.89
N GLU A 606 -14.74 -4.30 -6.12
CA GLU A 606 -13.92 -4.60 -7.28
C GLU A 606 -12.58 -3.89 -7.14
N ASP A 607 -11.54 -4.67 -7.34
CA ASP A 607 -10.13 -4.31 -7.38
C ASP A 607 -9.90 -3.08 -8.28
N ILE A 608 -9.68 -1.92 -7.66
CA ILE A 608 -9.17 -0.75 -8.37
C ILE A 608 -7.70 -1.04 -8.67
N GLU A 609 -7.38 -1.22 -9.94
CA GLU A 609 -6.04 -1.48 -10.47
C GLU A 609 -4.96 -0.67 -9.77
N ILE A 610 -4.16 -1.37 -8.96
CA ILE A 610 -2.88 -0.88 -8.45
C ILE A 610 -1.82 -1.11 -9.55
N ALA A 611 -2.04 -0.53 -10.73
CA ALA A 611 -1.07 -0.66 -11.83
C ALA A 611 0.11 0.33 -11.70
N ASN A 612 0.12 1.22 -10.71
CA ASN A 612 1.08 2.32 -10.64
C ASN A 612 1.71 2.57 -9.25
N ALA A 613 1.75 1.58 -8.37
CA ALA A 613 2.45 1.74 -7.09
C ALA A 613 3.99 1.77 -7.21
N GLU A 614 4.53 1.67 -8.42
CA GLU A 614 5.98 1.54 -8.64
C GLU A 614 6.73 2.84 -8.91
N ALA A 615 6.01 3.90 -9.20
CA ALA A 615 6.61 5.21 -9.47
C ALA A 615 6.08 6.29 -8.53
N LEU A 616 5.69 5.92 -7.31
CA LEU A 616 5.47 6.91 -6.28
C LEU A 616 6.84 7.26 -5.69
N PRO A 617 7.33 8.48 -5.89
CA PRO A 617 8.31 9.03 -4.96
C PRO A 617 7.69 8.98 -3.57
N ASP A 618 8.48 8.73 -2.56
CA ASP A 618 8.08 8.73 -1.16
C ASP A 618 7.15 9.90 -0.86
N VAL A 619 5.88 9.62 -0.61
CA VAL A 619 5.00 10.59 0.05
C VAL A 619 5.43 10.54 1.50
N ALA A 620 6.41 11.36 1.83
CA ALA A 620 6.97 11.39 3.13
C ALA A 620 6.02 12.08 4.11
N ALA A 621 5.78 11.37 5.16
CA ALA A 621 5.14 11.87 6.35
C ALA A 621 6.01 12.94 7.02
N ALA A 622 5.49 14.15 7.17
CA ALA A 622 6.07 15.17 8.02
C ALA A 622 6.03 14.67 9.48
N GLY A 623 7.15 14.19 9.98
CA GLY A 623 7.34 13.88 11.39
C GLY A 623 7.72 15.15 12.15
N GLY A 624 7.11 15.32 13.33
CA GLY A 624 7.19 16.51 14.17
C GLY A 624 8.61 16.98 14.47
N ALA A 625 8.79 18.28 14.37
CA ALA A 625 9.97 18.98 14.80
C ALA A 625 10.03 18.98 16.34
N ASP A 626 11.06 18.37 16.89
CA ASP A 626 11.50 18.71 18.24
C ASP A 626 12.03 20.15 18.23
N ALA A 627 11.36 21.01 18.98
CA ALA A 627 11.75 22.39 19.17
C ALA A 627 13.08 22.44 19.94
N VAL A 628 14.15 22.73 19.23
CA VAL A 628 15.42 23.16 19.85
C VAL A 628 15.28 24.65 20.12
N GLU A 629 15.21 25.02 21.41
CA GLU A 629 15.27 26.42 21.85
C GLU A 629 16.55 27.10 21.34
N PRO A 630 16.49 28.38 20.91
CA PRO A 630 17.67 29.11 20.51
C PRO A 630 18.50 29.49 21.75
N VAL A 631 19.71 28.99 21.83
CA VAL A 631 20.72 29.45 22.79
C VAL A 631 21.11 30.86 22.40
N HIS A 632 20.76 31.82 23.26
CA HIS A 632 21.25 33.19 23.22
C HIS A 632 22.78 33.23 23.38
N SER A 633 23.49 33.61 22.35
CA SER A 633 24.89 34.00 22.43
C SER A 633 25.00 35.45 22.86
N HIS A 634 25.53 35.68 24.07
CA HIS A 634 26.03 36.98 24.49
C HIS A 634 27.36 37.33 23.81
N PRO A 635 27.61 38.57 23.41
CA PRO A 635 28.89 38.97 22.87
C PRO A 635 29.89 39.23 24.01
N VAL A 636 31.05 38.61 23.94
CA VAL A 636 32.21 38.98 24.77
C VAL A 636 32.99 40.06 24.01
N THR A 637 33.03 41.24 24.61
CA THR A 637 33.91 42.35 24.23
C THR A 637 35.23 42.20 24.98
N GLY A 638 36.33 42.45 24.28
CA GLY A 638 37.54 43.11 24.81
C GLY A 638 38.72 42.27 25.23
N THR A 639 39.71 42.33 24.59
CA THR A 639 41.05 42.95 24.47
C THR A 639 42.01 42.08 23.69
#